data_246638a8d408bb2e1b85a700cb3b48a9
#
_entry.id   246638a8d408bb2e1b85a700cb3b48a9
#
_cell.length_a   1.000
_cell.length_b   1.000
_cell.length_c   1.000
_cell.angle_alpha   90.00
_cell.angle_beta   90.00
_cell.angle_gamma   90.00
#
_symmetry.space_group_name_H-M   'P 1'
#
loop_
_entity.id
_entity.type
_entity.pdbx_description
1 polymer ?
#
loop_
_entity_poly.entity_id
_entity_poly.type
_entity_poly.pdbx_seq_one_letter_code
_entity_poly.pdbx_strand_id
1 'polypeptide(L)'
;MKLSPPHRRRASAALVLCAGLLLAVPPVMALTPLPAPQGAQQGEGYRLPSAALQAVVDAPRTPSLYLSPKGDLTAVLQIPALPSIAQVAAPELKLAGLRIHPKTVSDSRFSFGSKLWLASNIDGKERQITGLPQPLSVAALTWSPDQKYLAFNQLDPATGANELWLVDVQAGSARRVAERLNSIVGTGYAWLPGGDALLVMQRPAGQGAPPQADGVPTGPAVQQTEVGQGVRSVRTYQDMLKNEDDARLFEYYMQAQPVRVSINGDSTPVGTAGIYLGLSASPDGKYLLSQRVQRPFSYAVPVNRFPRNIEVLDAQGKLVHTVARLPLVDGLPTGNDAVPTGVRSISWRADAPASLVWAEAQDGGDPSREAKVRDAVLLQPAPFDKPPVTLAQLGSRYAGVTWANGELALLDEYWWKSREVKQWKIAPDHLDQAATLLVQRSEDDRYSDPGEPVLHTDDAGRSRLQLSADGNSFYRIGEGASAEGDRPFLDRVELSSGKSERVFQSQAPYYEMPLSISEGEGGRILTYRESNDVPANLVARSLAADAQPVELTHFAHPLPALRGVKKEQIRYKRADGVELTADLLLPPGYDAKKDGPRPVLMWAYPAEFKSAADASQVSGSKYRFNAISYWGPQAFLAKGYVVLNDPTMPIVGEGDTEPNDTYVQQLVASAQAAVDEVVKRGVGDRERIAVGGHSFGAFMTANLLAHTRLFKAGIARSGAYNRTLTPFGFQAEERNYWQAQDVYQKMSPFNYADRIKDPILFIHGVDDNNSGTFPIQSERMFAAVKGLGGTSRLVMLPNESHGYRARESIMTMLAESEDWLDQWLGAEAGKKR
;
A
#
# COMPACT_ATOMS: atom_id res chain seq x y z
N MET A 1 5.10 -7.50 14.34
CA MET A 1 5.40 -6.38 13.44
C MET A 1 5.77 -6.96 12.10
N LYS A 2 4.99 -6.72 11.05
CA LYS A 2 5.35 -7.11 9.68
C LYS A 2 6.52 -6.25 9.26
N LEU A 3 7.69 -6.82 9.12
CA LEU A 3 8.80 -6.18 8.42
C LEU A 3 8.56 -6.38 6.92
N SER A 4 7.63 -5.61 6.39
CA SER A 4 7.75 -5.19 4.99
C SER A 4 8.83 -4.11 5.00
N PRO A 5 9.67 -4.01 3.97
CA PRO A 5 10.53 -2.83 3.85
C PRO A 5 9.63 -1.60 4.05
N PRO A 6 10.14 -0.52 4.60
CA PRO A 6 9.33 0.65 4.85
C PRO A 6 8.78 1.13 3.50
N HIS A 7 7.61 0.59 3.14
CA HIS A 7 6.78 1.28 2.20
C HIS A 7 6.43 2.57 2.94
N ARG A 8 6.96 3.67 2.48
CA ARG A 8 6.43 4.98 2.81
C ARG A 8 4.95 4.79 3.07
N ARG A 9 4.50 5.04 4.27
CA ARG A 9 3.13 5.43 4.49
C ARG A 9 2.97 6.74 3.70
N ARG A 10 2.86 6.61 2.38
CA ARG A 10 2.09 7.60 1.66
C ARG A 10 0.80 7.60 2.44
N ALA A 11 0.48 8.69 3.06
CA ALA A 11 -0.86 8.92 3.48
C ALA A 11 -1.68 8.63 2.23
N SER A 12 -2.14 7.40 2.12
CA SER A 12 -3.09 7.04 1.09
C SER A 12 -4.31 7.78 1.54
N ALA A 13 -4.39 9.03 1.08
CA ALA A 13 -5.66 9.65 0.85
C ALA A 13 -6.37 8.66 -0.07
N ALA A 14 -7.04 7.69 0.57
CA ALA A 14 -7.96 6.80 -0.08
C ALA A 14 -9.09 7.69 -0.55
N LEU A 15 -9.10 7.94 -1.80
CA LEU A 15 -10.14 8.72 -2.44
C LEU A 15 -10.70 7.89 -3.59
N VAL A 16 -11.84 7.80 -3.88
CA VAL A 16 -13.21 7.95 -3.70
C VAL A 16 -13.91 8.95 -4.63
N LEU A 17 -14.72 8.62 -5.69
CA LEU A 17 -16.12 8.85 -5.79
C LEU A 17 -16.76 9.25 -7.11
N CYS A 18 -17.83 9.14 -7.46
CA CYS A 18 -19.20 8.97 -7.73
C CYS A 18 -19.93 9.76 -8.83
N ALA A 19 -20.95 9.13 -9.35
CA ALA A 19 -22.25 9.51 -9.92
C ALA A 19 -22.26 10.28 -11.24
N GLY A 20 -23.00 10.04 -12.14
CA GLY A 20 -24.33 9.54 -12.51
C GLY A 20 -25.08 10.53 -13.39
N LEU A 21 -25.66 10.16 -14.51
CA LEU A 21 -26.90 10.73 -15.02
C LEU A 21 -27.50 9.93 -16.21
N LEU A 22 -28.80 9.77 -16.13
CA LEU A 22 -29.69 9.03 -17.01
C LEU A 22 -30.02 9.79 -18.30
N LEU A 23 -30.16 9.10 -19.41
CA LEU A 23 -31.14 9.40 -20.43
C LEU A 23 -31.77 8.12 -21.00
N ALA A 24 -33.05 8.19 -21.29
CA ALA A 24 -34.00 7.14 -21.61
C ALA A 24 -33.48 6.09 -22.62
N VAL A 25 -33.72 4.82 -22.31
CA VAL A 25 -33.41 3.67 -23.16
C VAL A 25 -34.72 2.91 -23.45
N PRO A 26 -34.97 2.50 -24.70
CA PRO A 26 -36.06 1.58 -25.06
C PRO A 26 -35.80 0.16 -24.47
N PRO A 27 -36.78 -0.73 -24.50
CA PRO A 27 -36.77 -1.97 -23.69
C PRO A 27 -35.56 -2.86 -23.98
N VAL A 28 -34.88 -3.25 -22.93
CA VAL A 28 -33.74 -4.15 -22.96
C VAL A 28 -34.21 -5.54 -23.34
N MET A 29 -33.88 -5.99 -24.54
CA MET A 29 -33.75 -7.43 -24.82
C MET A 29 -32.67 -7.97 -23.86
N ALA A 30 -32.92 -9.16 -23.33
CA ALA A 30 -31.94 -9.90 -22.54
C ALA A 30 -30.58 -9.84 -23.22
N LEU A 31 -29.60 -9.30 -22.54
CA LEU A 31 -28.22 -9.28 -23.03
C LEU A 31 -27.74 -10.72 -23.11
N THR A 32 -27.84 -11.30 -24.28
CA THR A 32 -26.97 -12.40 -24.69
C THR A 32 -25.52 -11.92 -24.47
N PRO A 33 -24.63 -12.76 -23.94
CA PRO A 33 -23.21 -12.42 -23.87
C PRO A 33 -22.77 -11.87 -25.21
N LEU A 34 -22.11 -10.71 -25.23
CA LEU A 34 -21.59 -10.13 -26.45
C LEU A 34 -20.82 -11.23 -27.19
N PRO A 35 -21.09 -11.47 -28.48
CA PRO A 35 -20.30 -12.41 -29.26
C PRO A 35 -18.84 -11.95 -29.18
N ALA A 36 -17.93 -12.88 -28.96
CA ALA A 36 -16.50 -12.61 -29.01
C ALA A 36 -16.20 -11.80 -30.27
N PRO A 37 -15.31 -10.76 -30.22
CA PRO A 37 -15.02 -9.94 -31.36
C PRO A 37 -14.65 -10.82 -32.56
N GLN A 38 -15.39 -10.75 -33.64
CA GLN A 38 -15.05 -11.44 -34.87
C GLN A 38 -13.69 -10.95 -35.34
N GLY A 39 -12.71 -11.83 -35.33
CA GLY A 39 -11.30 -11.52 -35.61
C GLY A 39 -10.35 -11.77 -34.45
N ALA A 40 -10.83 -12.11 -33.25
CA ALA A 40 -9.98 -12.75 -32.27
C ALA A 40 -9.62 -14.15 -32.79
N GLN A 41 -8.33 -14.42 -33.02
CA GLN A 41 -7.87 -15.80 -33.02
C GLN A 41 -8.43 -16.44 -31.77
N GLN A 42 -9.06 -17.62 -31.91
CA GLN A 42 -9.65 -18.35 -30.77
C GLN A 42 -8.60 -18.39 -29.68
N GLY A 43 -8.94 -17.88 -28.50
CA GLY A 43 -8.02 -17.79 -27.38
C GLY A 43 -7.55 -19.18 -26.98
N GLU A 44 -6.36 -19.50 -27.37
CA GLU A 44 -5.61 -20.60 -26.76
C GLU A 44 -5.40 -20.22 -25.32
N GLY A 45 -6.14 -20.72 -24.38
CA GLY A 45 -6.05 -20.62 -22.92
C GLY A 45 -4.92 -19.76 -22.31
N TYR A 46 -4.58 -19.98 -21.09
CA TYR A 46 -3.43 -19.29 -20.46
C TYR A 46 -2.12 -19.71 -21.15
N ARG A 47 -1.28 -18.70 -21.45
CA ARG A 47 -0.03 -18.89 -22.17
C ARG A 47 1.17 -19.00 -21.22
N LEU A 48 2.21 -19.70 -21.66
CA LEU A 48 3.50 -19.76 -20.97
C LEU A 48 4.55 -18.93 -21.73
N PRO A 49 5.34 -18.10 -21.06
CA PRO A 49 6.50 -17.45 -21.68
C PRO A 49 7.65 -18.42 -21.83
N SER A 50 8.79 -17.97 -22.36
CA SER A 50 10.03 -18.75 -22.40
C SER A 50 10.42 -19.30 -21.03
N ALA A 51 11.16 -20.42 -21.02
CA ALA A 51 11.61 -21.07 -19.78
C ALA A 51 12.39 -20.12 -18.85
N ALA A 52 13.12 -19.17 -19.41
CA ALA A 52 13.86 -18.17 -18.63
C ALA A 52 12.92 -17.25 -17.83
N LEU A 53 11.82 -16.80 -18.43
CA LEU A 53 10.81 -15.99 -17.74
C LEU A 53 9.96 -16.82 -16.77
N GLN A 54 9.65 -18.07 -17.10
CA GLN A 54 8.99 -18.98 -16.16
C GLN A 54 9.81 -19.16 -14.88
N ALA A 55 11.15 -19.33 -15.00
CA ALA A 55 12.04 -19.44 -13.86
C ALA A 55 12.01 -18.19 -12.94
N VAL A 56 11.81 -17.00 -13.50
CA VAL A 56 11.64 -15.78 -12.71
C VAL A 56 10.33 -15.79 -11.91
N VAL A 57 9.24 -16.27 -12.49
CA VAL A 57 7.94 -16.36 -11.82
C VAL A 57 7.98 -17.41 -10.71
N ASP A 58 8.59 -18.55 -10.97
CA ASP A 58 8.63 -19.71 -10.06
C ASP A 58 9.79 -19.66 -9.06
N ALA A 59 10.58 -18.58 -9.06
CA ALA A 59 11.68 -18.38 -8.12
C ALA A 59 11.20 -18.43 -6.66
N PRO A 60 11.95 -19.08 -5.75
CA PRO A 60 11.63 -19.10 -4.33
C PRO A 60 11.53 -17.69 -3.76
N ARG A 61 10.53 -17.44 -2.96
CA ARG A 61 10.35 -16.15 -2.28
C ARG A 61 11.09 -16.13 -0.95
N THR A 62 11.77 -15.03 -0.66
CA THR A 62 12.36 -14.80 0.66
C THR A 62 11.27 -14.84 1.73
N PRO A 63 11.47 -15.55 2.86
CA PRO A 63 10.55 -15.58 3.98
C PRO A 63 10.30 -14.19 4.57
N SER A 64 9.11 -13.99 5.12
CA SER A 64 8.82 -12.80 5.93
C SER A 64 9.29 -13.02 7.37
N LEU A 65 9.87 -11.98 7.97
CA LEU A 65 10.36 -12.00 9.33
C LEU A 65 9.47 -11.15 10.24
N TYR A 66 9.13 -11.70 11.41
CA TYR A 66 8.30 -11.05 12.44
C TYR A 66 9.09 -11.00 13.74
N LEU A 67 9.72 -9.86 14.01
CA LEU A 67 10.49 -9.66 15.26
C LEU A 67 9.55 -9.72 16.46
N SER A 68 10.03 -10.34 17.53
CA SER A 68 9.36 -10.34 18.82
C SER A 68 9.38 -8.96 19.49
N PRO A 69 8.48 -8.66 20.43
CA PRO A 69 8.45 -7.38 21.14
C PRO A 69 9.79 -6.96 21.77
N LYS A 70 10.54 -7.92 22.31
CA LYS A 70 11.87 -7.69 22.94
C LYS A 70 13.03 -7.77 21.94
N GLY A 71 12.76 -8.15 20.68
CA GLY A 71 13.77 -8.24 19.63
C GLY A 71 14.79 -9.39 19.76
N ASP A 72 14.56 -10.36 20.64
CA ASP A 72 15.44 -11.52 20.87
C ASP A 72 15.06 -12.75 20.04
N LEU A 73 13.85 -12.78 19.50
CA LEU A 73 13.33 -13.83 18.63
C LEU A 73 12.75 -13.27 17.34
N THR A 74 12.70 -14.11 16.32
CA THR A 74 12.01 -13.85 15.05
C THR A 74 11.11 -15.05 14.72
N ALA A 75 9.85 -14.79 14.41
CA ALA A 75 9.02 -15.76 13.72
C ALA A 75 9.24 -15.62 12.22
N VAL A 76 9.64 -16.72 11.58
CA VAL A 76 9.98 -16.77 10.16
C VAL A 76 8.83 -17.45 9.41
N LEU A 77 8.24 -16.74 8.44
CA LEU A 77 7.08 -17.19 7.69
C LEU A 77 7.42 -17.35 6.21
N GLN A 78 7.44 -18.58 5.71
CA GLN A 78 7.66 -18.86 4.29
C GLN A 78 6.47 -18.42 3.47
N ILE A 79 6.74 -17.57 2.48
CA ILE A 79 5.74 -17.14 1.50
C ILE A 79 5.61 -18.24 0.43
N PRO A 80 4.38 -18.71 0.11
CA PRO A 80 4.18 -19.75 -0.91
C PRO A 80 4.39 -19.19 -2.32
N ALA A 81 4.40 -20.10 -3.30
CA ALA A 81 4.28 -19.73 -4.71
C ALA A 81 3.01 -18.92 -5.00
N LEU A 82 2.91 -18.37 -6.19
CA LEU A 82 1.71 -17.66 -6.65
C LEU A 82 0.48 -18.57 -6.60
N PRO A 83 -0.70 -18.04 -6.23
CA PRO A 83 -1.94 -18.81 -6.29
C PRO A 83 -2.27 -19.20 -7.74
N SER A 84 -2.94 -20.32 -7.91
CA SER A 84 -3.51 -20.70 -9.21
C SER A 84 -4.69 -19.82 -9.59
N ILE A 85 -5.04 -19.78 -10.88
CA ILE A 85 -6.27 -19.11 -11.34
C ILE A 85 -7.53 -19.70 -10.69
N ALA A 86 -7.54 -21.00 -10.39
CA ALA A 86 -8.66 -21.63 -9.70
C ALA A 86 -8.86 -21.07 -8.28
N GLN A 87 -7.77 -20.73 -7.59
CA GLN A 87 -7.83 -20.08 -6.27
C GLN A 87 -8.27 -18.61 -6.39
N VAL A 88 -7.79 -17.88 -7.41
CA VAL A 88 -8.16 -16.47 -7.63
C VAL A 88 -9.60 -16.33 -8.12
N ALA A 89 -10.11 -17.31 -8.87
CA ALA A 89 -11.48 -17.38 -9.36
C ALA A 89 -12.47 -17.96 -8.32
N ALA A 90 -12.03 -18.21 -7.08
CA ALA A 90 -12.94 -18.63 -6.01
C ALA A 90 -14.08 -17.62 -5.82
N PRO A 91 -15.30 -18.07 -5.40
CA PRO A 91 -16.42 -17.16 -5.19
C PRO A 91 -16.06 -15.98 -4.30
N GLU A 92 -16.35 -14.79 -4.78
CA GLU A 92 -16.07 -13.51 -4.12
C GLU A 92 -17.35 -12.65 -4.12
N LEU A 93 -17.73 -12.14 -2.95
CA LEU A 93 -18.80 -11.16 -2.83
C LEU A 93 -18.19 -9.76 -2.82
N LYS A 94 -18.76 -8.87 -3.63
CA LYS A 94 -18.33 -7.47 -3.80
C LYS A 94 -19.40 -6.57 -3.17
N LEU A 95 -19.21 -6.15 -1.91
CA LEU A 95 -20.23 -5.49 -1.10
C LEU A 95 -19.65 -4.28 -0.35
N ALA A 96 -20.21 -3.12 -0.58
CA ALA A 96 -19.84 -1.86 0.10
C ALA A 96 -18.33 -1.55 0.06
N GLY A 97 -17.67 -1.85 -1.06
CA GLY A 97 -16.23 -1.64 -1.27
C GLY A 97 -15.34 -2.76 -0.71
N LEU A 98 -15.94 -3.80 -0.16
CA LEU A 98 -15.24 -4.98 0.36
C LEU A 98 -15.31 -6.14 -0.63
N ARG A 99 -14.30 -7.00 -0.59
CA ARG A 99 -14.23 -8.28 -1.31
C ARG A 99 -14.17 -9.41 -0.31
N ILE A 100 -15.25 -10.14 -0.22
CA ILE A 100 -15.49 -11.12 0.84
C ILE A 100 -15.43 -12.53 0.27
N HIS A 101 -14.64 -13.41 0.90
CA HIS A 101 -14.69 -14.83 0.66
C HIS A 101 -15.84 -15.45 1.48
N PRO A 102 -16.93 -15.93 0.86
CA PRO A 102 -18.16 -16.27 1.59
C PRO A 102 -18.03 -17.49 2.51
N LYS A 103 -17.11 -18.43 2.21
CA LYS A 103 -16.92 -19.61 3.06
C LYS A 103 -16.12 -19.30 4.32
N THR A 104 -14.97 -18.62 4.17
CA THR A 104 -14.08 -18.31 5.30
C THR A 104 -14.54 -17.08 6.08
N VAL A 105 -15.42 -16.25 5.52
CA VAL A 105 -15.84 -14.96 6.08
C VAL A 105 -14.63 -14.09 6.43
N SER A 106 -13.81 -13.90 5.43
CA SER A 106 -12.55 -13.13 5.47
C SER A 106 -12.45 -12.24 4.24
N ASP A 107 -11.46 -11.36 4.21
CA ASP A 107 -11.00 -10.77 2.95
C ASP A 107 -10.72 -11.90 1.95
N SER A 108 -11.23 -11.81 0.72
CA SER A 108 -11.03 -12.82 -0.32
C SER A 108 -9.62 -12.83 -0.90
N ARG A 109 -8.89 -11.71 -0.75
CA ARG A 109 -7.57 -11.48 -1.35
C ARG A 109 -6.43 -11.45 -0.33
N PHE A 110 -6.59 -12.16 0.79
CA PHE A 110 -5.57 -12.25 1.83
C PHE A 110 -4.29 -12.94 1.33
N SER A 111 -3.17 -12.60 1.97
CA SER A 111 -1.88 -13.27 1.79
C SER A 111 -1.63 -14.24 2.94
N PHE A 112 -1.04 -15.38 2.65
CA PHE A 112 -0.75 -16.39 3.67
C PHE A 112 0.66 -16.95 3.56
N GLY A 113 1.16 -17.54 4.64
CA GLY A 113 2.41 -18.30 4.68
C GLY A 113 2.14 -19.79 4.78
N SER A 114 3.07 -20.60 4.28
CA SER A 114 2.94 -22.06 4.17
C SER A 114 3.86 -22.86 5.09
N LYS A 115 4.84 -22.20 5.74
CA LYS A 115 5.69 -22.78 6.80
C LYS A 115 5.98 -21.71 7.83
N LEU A 116 6.05 -22.10 9.11
CA LEU A 116 6.32 -21.20 10.22
C LEU A 116 7.30 -21.85 11.17
N TRP A 117 8.37 -21.12 11.54
CA TRP A 117 9.34 -21.54 12.55
C TRP A 117 9.85 -20.32 13.32
N LEU A 118 10.57 -20.56 14.41
CA LEU A 118 11.19 -19.52 15.22
C LEU A 118 12.71 -19.52 14.98
N ALA A 119 13.32 -18.33 15.07
CA ALA A 119 14.76 -18.14 15.03
C ALA A 119 15.19 -17.22 16.19
N SER A 120 16.32 -17.53 16.80
CA SER A 120 16.96 -16.72 17.82
C SER A 120 17.70 -15.54 17.16
N ASN A 121 17.47 -14.34 17.63
CA ASN A 121 18.21 -13.15 17.19
C ASN A 121 19.52 -12.94 17.95
N ILE A 122 19.93 -13.91 18.78
CA ILE A 122 21.20 -13.91 19.51
C ILE A 122 22.27 -14.71 18.73
N ASP A 123 21.91 -15.90 18.27
CA ASP A 123 22.84 -16.85 17.66
C ASP A 123 22.34 -17.48 16.34
N GLY A 124 21.19 -17.03 15.84
CA GLY A 124 20.60 -17.49 14.58
C GLY A 124 20.01 -18.91 14.60
N LYS A 125 19.97 -19.57 15.76
CA LYS A 125 19.44 -20.94 15.84
C LYS A 125 17.95 -21.00 15.55
N GLU A 126 17.58 -21.87 14.63
CA GLU A 126 16.20 -22.13 14.26
C GLU A 126 15.56 -23.21 15.14
N ARG A 127 14.28 -23.07 15.40
CA ARG A 127 13.47 -24.05 16.12
C ARG A 127 12.14 -24.27 15.40
N GLN A 128 11.88 -25.54 15.06
CA GLN A 128 10.62 -25.94 14.43
C GLN A 128 9.46 -25.91 15.46
N ILE A 129 8.27 -25.63 14.95
CA ILE A 129 7.03 -25.62 15.76
C ILE A 129 6.28 -26.92 15.48
N THR A 130 5.89 -27.64 16.54
CA THR A 130 5.10 -28.86 16.47
C THR A 130 3.59 -28.55 16.55
N GLY A 131 2.74 -29.48 16.13
CA GLY A 131 1.28 -29.33 16.24
C GLY A 131 0.63 -28.32 15.29
N LEU A 132 1.35 -27.79 14.30
CA LEU A 132 0.79 -26.89 13.30
C LEU A 132 -0.24 -27.64 12.42
N PRO A 133 -1.33 -26.96 11.97
CA PRO A 133 -2.32 -27.56 11.08
C PRO A 133 -1.72 -27.95 9.73
N GLN A 134 -2.34 -28.93 9.07
CA GLN A 134 -1.93 -29.38 7.74
C GLN A 134 -3.14 -29.44 6.80
N PRO A 135 -3.10 -28.77 5.64
CA PRO A 135 -2.05 -27.84 5.18
C PRO A 135 -2.02 -26.56 6.02
N LEU A 136 -0.83 -25.98 6.16
CA LEU A 136 -0.65 -24.72 6.89
C LEU A 136 -0.95 -23.55 5.98
N SER A 137 -1.78 -22.61 6.46
CA SER A 137 -2.12 -21.35 5.78
C SER A 137 -2.21 -20.23 6.80
N VAL A 138 -1.05 -19.66 7.14
CA VAL A 138 -0.88 -18.63 8.18
C VAL A 138 -1.20 -17.25 7.63
N ALA A 139 -2.23 -16.62 8.17
CA ALA A 139 -2.51 -15.20 7.97
C ALA A 139 -2.48 -14.44 9.30
N ALA A 140 -2.32 -13.12 9.24
CA ALA A 140 -2.42 -12.22 10.39
C ALA A 140 -1.58 -12.64 11.62
N LEU A 141 -0.31 -13.05 11.41
CA LEU A 141 0.60 -13.46 12.47
C LEU A 141 0.95 -12.30 13.41
N THR A 142 0.77 -12.49 14.74
CA THR A 142 1.10 -11.49 15.78
C THR A 142 1.71 -12.11 17.02
N TRP A 143 2.66 -11.40 17.64
CA TRP A 143 3.19 -11.75 18.95
C TRP A 143 2.25 -11.32 20.09
N SER A 144 2.20 -12.10 21.19
CA SER A 144 1.65 -11.59 22.45
C SER A 144 2.54 -10.48 23.02
N PRO A 145 1.97 -9.52 23.78
CA PRO A 145 2.73 -8.44 24.42
C PRO A 145 3.93 -8.94 25.23
N ASP A 146 3.74 -10.01 26.00
CA ASP A 146 4.75 -10.62 26.85
C ASP A 146 5.71 -11.58 26.12
N GLN A 147 5.53 -11.74 24.80
CA GLN A 147 6.34 -12.59 23.91
C GLN A 147 6.22 -14.11 24.17
N LYS A 148 5.29 -14.55 25.03
CA LYS A 148 5.16 -15.98 25.32
C LYS A 148 4.42 -16.76 24.25
N TYR A 149 3.61 -16.07 23.44
CA TYR A 149 2.77 -16.68 22.42
C TYR A 149 2.88 -15.97 21.07
N LEU A 150 2.62 -16.75 20.00
CA LEU A 150 2.28 -16.22 18.68
C LEU A 150 0.84 -16.58 18.37
N ALA A 151 0.06 -15.65 17.86
CA ALA A 151 -1.29 -15.88 17.35
C ALA A 151 -1.31 -15.77 15.83
N PHE A 152 -2.11 -16.61 15.16
CA PHE A 152 -2.33 -16.48 13.72
C PHE A 152 -3.69 -17.03 13.31
N ASN A 153 -4.20 -16.55 12.18
CA ASN A 153 -5.35 -17.15 11.53
C ASN A 153 -4.89 -18.28 10.62
N GLN A 154 -5.48 -19.48 10.82
CA GLN A 154 -5.48 -20.55 9.84
C GLN A 154 -6.68 -20.33 8.91
N LEU A 155 -6.44 -19.98 7.66
CA LEU A 155 -7.45 -19.76 6.63
C LEU A 155 -7.39 -20.88 5.59
N ASP A 156 -8.47 -21.61 5.41
CA ASP A 156 -8.58 -22.65 4.38
C ASP A 156 -9.84 -22.43 3.52
N PRO A 157 -9.71 -21.85 2.31
CA PRO A 157 -10.83 -21.63 1.40
C PRO A 157 -11.52 -22.92 0.94
N ALA A 158 -10.85 -24.07 0.93
CA ALA A 158 -11.43 -25.35 0.50
C ALA A 158 -12.45 -25.85 1.52
N THR A 159 -12.10 -25.88 2.80
CA THR A 159 -12.99 -26.29 3.90
C THR A 159 -13.88 -25.16 4.41
N GLY A 160 -13.48 -23.90 4.24
CA GLY A 160 -14.11 -22.72 4.82
C GLY A 160 -13.65 -22.43 6.25
N ALA A 161 -12.57 -23.07 6.70
CA ALA A 161 -12.00 -22.81 8.01
C ALA A 161 -11.44 -21.39 8.10
N ASN A 162 -11.74 -20.72 9.23
CA ASN A 162 -11.15 -19.48 9.68
C ASN A 162 -11.00 -19.60 11.19
N GLU A 163 -9.81 -19.99 11.61
CA GLU A 163 -9.52 -20.43 12.99
C GLU A 163 -8.39 -19.61 13.57
N LEU A 164 -8.44 -19.38 14.90
CA LEU A 164 -7.36 -18.78 15.66
C LEU A 164 -6.49 -19.86 16.28
N TRP A 165 -5.21 -19.81 15.98
CA TRP A 165 -4.20 -20.72 16.51
C TRP A 165 -3.18 -19.95 17.37
N LEU A 166 -2.72 -20.57 18.46
CA LEU A 166 -1.63 -20.07 19.29
C LEU A 166 -0.44 -21.03 19.24
N VAL A 167 0.74 -20.45 19.14
CA VAL A 167 2.02 -21.12 19.37
C VAL A 167 2.52 -20.74 20.76
N ASP A 168 2.72 -21.71 21.62
CA ASP A 168 3.50 -21.52 22.85
C ASP A 168 4.98 -21.43 22.46
N VAL A 169 5.59 -20.28 22.69
CA VAL A 169 6.96 -19.98 22.25
C VAL A 169 7.98 -20.80 23.05
N GLN A 170 7.73 -21.06 24.33
CA GLN A 170 8.63 -21.87 25.18
C GLN A 170 8.54 -23.35 24.81
N ALA A 171 7.32 -23.88 24.72
CA ALA A 171 7.09 -25.29 24.40
C ALA A 171 7.40 -25.62 22.93
N GLY A 172 7.37 -24.65 22.04
CA GLY A 172 7.51 -24.85 20.60
C GLY A 172 6.36 -25.64 19.98
N SER A 173 5.15 -25.47 20.49
CA SER A 173 3.97 -26.23 20.06
C SER A 173 2.78 -25.32 19.77
N ALA A 174 1.99 -25.68 18.73
CA ALA A 174 0.81 -24.96 18.31
C ALA A 174 -0.49 -25.69 18.67
N ARG A 175 -1.56 -24.92 18.92
CA ARG A 175 -2.91 -25.42 19.14
C ARG A 175 -3.96 -24.43 18.71
N ARG A 176 -5.12 -24.91 18.33
CA ARG A 176 -6.30 -24.10 18.04
C ARG A 176 -6.95 -23.61 19.35
N VAL A 177 -7.36 -22.33 19.39
CA VAL A 177 -8.04 -21.73 20.55
C VAL A 177 -9.40 -21.14 20.22
N ALA A 178 -9.67 -20.82 18.95
CA ALA A 178 -11.00 -20.39 18.50
C ALA A 178 -11.25 -20.79 17.05
N GLU A 179 -12.52 -20.79 16.66
CA GLU A 179 -12.98 -21.11 15.32
C GLU A 179 -14.08 -20.14 14.88
N ARG A 180 -14.45 -20.19 13.59
CA ARG A 180 -15.50 -19.36 13.00
C ARG A 180 -15.25 -17.85 13.16
N LEU A 181 -14.02 -17.42 12.95
CA LEU A 181 -13.69 -16.00 12.97
C LEU A 181 -14.40 -15.27 11.81
N ASN A 182 -14.66 -13.99 12.04
CA ASN A 182 -14.97 -13.00 11.01
C ASN A 182 -13.77 -12.08 10.87
N SER A 183 -13.02 -12.22 9.79
CA SER A 183 -11.83 -11.44 9.47
C SER A 183 -11.98 -10.68 8.13
N ILE A 184 -13.20 -10.24 7.83
CA ILE A 184 -13.47 -9.38 6.66
C ILE A 184 -12.81 -8.02 6.84
N VAL A 185 -12.90 -7.47 8.04
CA VAL A 185 -12.21 -6.22 8.42
C VAL A 185 -11.12 -6.53 9.43
N GLY A 186 -9.87 -6.24 9.04
CA GLY A 186 -8.71 -6.49 9.90
C GLY A 186 -8.38 -7.97 10.07
N THR A 187 -7.78 -8.32 11.21
CA THR A 187 -7.29 -9.67 11.51
C THR A 187 -8.34 -10.61 12.09
N GLY A 188 -9.47 -10.06 12.54
CA GLY A 188 -10.49 -10.80 13.28
C GLY A 188 -10.11 -11.12 14.74
N TYR A 189 -8.95 -10.68 15.21
CA TYR A 189 -8.55 -10.79 16.62
C TYR A 189 -7.53 -9.71 17.00
N ALA A 190 -7.41 -9.45 18.32
CA ALA A 190 -6.38 -8.60 18.90
C ALA A 190 -6.00 -9.11 20.29
N TRP A 191 -4.72 -9.01 20.65
CA TRP A 191 -4.26 -9.30 22.00
C TRP A 191 -4.85 -8.30 23.00
N LEU A 192 -5.30 -8.79 24.13
CA LEU A 192 -5.62 -7.95 25.27
C LEU A 192 -4.33 -7.59 26.06
N PRO A 193 -4.31 -6.49 26.79
CA PRO A 193 -3.17 -6.12 27.62
C PRO A 193 -2.73 -7.25 28.54
N GLY A 194 -1.42 -7.45 28.69
CA GLY A 194 -0.85 -8.54 29.48
C GLY A 194 -0.69 -9.87 28.76
N GLY A 195 -1.32 -10.08 27.60
CA GLY A 195 -1.09 -11.27 26.75
C GLY A 195 -1.75 -12.56 27.24
N ASP A 196 -2.65 -12.51 28.24
CA ASP A 196 -3.35 -13.68 28.81
C ASP A 196 -4.63 -14.06 28.05
N ALA A 197 -5.12 -13.19 27.16
CA ALA A 197 -6.31 -13.41 26.36
C ALA A 197 -6.31 -12.57 25.07
N LEU A 198 -7.24 -12.90 24.17
CA LEU A 198 -7.48 -12.19 22.92
C LEU A 198 -8.95 -11.74 22.86
N LEU A 199 -9.16 -10.60 22.23
CA LEU A 199 -10.46 -10.16 21.77
C LEU A 199 -10.64 -10.68 20.34
N VAL A 200 -11.66 -11.52 20.12
CA VAL A 200 -11.86 -12.25 18.85
C VAL A 200 -13.22 -11.91 18.26
N MET A 201 -13.26 -11.61 16.99
CA MET A 201 -14.50 -11.36 16.24
C MET A 201 -14.99 -12.70 15.65
N GLN A 202 -16.01 -13.29 16.24
CA GLN A 202 -16.60 -14.54 15.77
C GLN A 202 -17.89 -14.31 14.98
N ARG A 203 -18.20 -15.18 14.04
CA ARG A 203 -19.53 -15.23 13.43
C ARG A 203 -20.56 -15.54 14.52
N PRO A 204 -21.71 -14.83 14.57
CA PRO A 204 -22.73 -15.05 15.59
C PRO A 204 -23.19 -16.51 15.63
N ALA A 205 -23.41 -17.04 16.81
CA ALA A 205 -23.98 -18.37 16.98
C ALA A 205 -25.43 -18.40 16.45
N GLY A 206 -25.81 -19.44 15.70
CA GLY A 206 -27.17 -19.57 15.18
C GLY A 206 -27.54 -18.62 14.05
N GLN A 207 -26.56 -18.01 13.39
CA GLN A 207 -26.80 -17.03 12.32
C GLN A 207 -27.64 -17.56 11.13
N GLY A 208 -27.78 -18.88 10.96
CA GLY A 208 -28.51 -19.48 9.83
C GLY A 208 -27.72 -19.41 8.50
N ALA A 209 -28.42 -19.76 7.40
CA ALA A 209 -27.85 -19.66 6.05
C ALA A 209 -27.82 -18.19 5.57
N PRO A 210 -26.89 -17.83 4.68
CA PRO A 210 -26.90 -16.50 4.07
C PRO A 210 -28.21 -16.24 3.31
N PRO A 211 -28.71 -15.00 3.32
CA PRO A 211 -29.87 -14.61 2.52
C PRO A 211 -29.67 -14.99 1.05
N GLN A 212 -30.68 -15.59 0.44
CA GLN A 212 -30.67 -15.82 -1.00
C GLN A 212 -31.46 -14.71 -1.70
N ALA A 213 -30.90 -14.19 -2.78
CA ALA A 213 -31.66 -13.33 -3.68
C ALA A 213 -32.66 -14.19 -4.47
N ASP A 214 -33.89 -13.72 -4.56
CA ASP A 214 -34.95 -14.43 -5.32
C ASP A 214 -34.69 -14.39 -6.85
N GLY A 215 -33.56 -13.87 -7.28
CA GLY A 215 -33.16 -13.73 -8.68
C GLY A 215 -33.96 -12.68 -9.47
N VAL A 216 -35.05 -12.16 -8.90
CA VAL A 216 -35.85 -11.09 -9.49
C VAL A 216 -35.59 -9.80 -8.69
N PRO A 217 -35.07 -8.75 -9.32
CA PRO A 217 -34.87 -7.46 -8.62
C PRO A 217 -36.19 -6.93 -8.05
N THR A 218 -36.21 -6.55 -6.77
CA THR A 218 -37.39 -5.98 -6.12
C THR A 218 -37.69 -4.53 -6.54
N GLY A 219 -36.73 -3.87 -7.21
CA GLY A 219 -36.85 -2.52 -7.72
C GLY A 219 -35.49 -1.95 -8.19
N PRO A 220 -35.50 -0.73 -8.74
CA PRO A 220 -34.28 -0.04 -9.14
C PRO A 220 -33.52 0.48 -7.91
N ALA A 221 -32.19 0.57 -8.02
CA ALA A 221 -31.41 1.36 -7.07
C ALA A 221 -31.67 2.86 -7.34
N VAL A 222 -32.10 3.58 -6.31
CA VAL A 222 -32.38 5.02 -6.41
C VAL A 222 -31.35 5.78 -5.58
N GLN A 223 -30.69 6.75 -6.21
CA GLN A 223 -29.81 7.70 -5.55
C GLN A 223 -30.33 9.11 -5.79
N GLN A 224 -30.37 9.94 -4.78
CA GLN A 224 -30.84 11.29 -4.85
C GLN A 224 -29.94 12.21 -4.04
N THR A 225 -29.71 13.42 -4.57
CA THR A 225 -29.05 14.51 -3.83
C THR A 225 -30.10 15.50 -3.32
N GLU A 226 -29.85 16.05 -2.15
CA GLU A 226 -30.72 17.10 -1.59
C GLU A 226 -30.32 18.48 -2.10
N VAL A 227 -31.31 19.37 -2.17
CA VAL A 227 -31.10 20.76 -2.60
C VAL A 227 -30.30 21.52 -1.52
N GLY A 228 -29.27 22.26 -1.95
CA GLY A 228 -28.51 23.15 -1.07
C GLY A 228 -27.30 22.54 -0.37
N GLN A 229 -26.90 21.31 -0.71
CA GLN A 229 -25.70 20.67 -0.13
C GLN A 229 -24.34 21.26 -0.58
N GLY A 230 -24.35 22.21 -1.53
CA GLY A 230 -23.13 22.82 -2.08
C GLY A 230 -22.31 21.90 -2.98
N VAL A 231 -21.14 22.38 -3.40
CA VAL A 231 -20.21 21.60 -4.23
C VAL A 231 -19.47 20.60 -3.34
N ARG A 232 -19.60 19.33 -3.67
CA ARG A 232 -18.88 18.25 -2.99
C ARG A 232 -18.15 17.40 -4.02
N SER A 233 -16.91 17.06 -3.73
CA SER A 233 -16.16 16.13 -4.54
C SER A 233 -16.75 14.73 -4.36
N VAL A 234 -17.17 14.15 -5.46
CA VAL A 234 -17.80 12.84 -5.49
C VAL A 234 -16.98 11.98 -6.46
N ARG A 235 -16.19 11.03 -5.96
CA ARG A 235 -15.37 10.11 -6.79
C ARG A 235 -16.13 8.81 -7.07
N THR A 236 -15.71 8.00 -8.03
CA THR A 236 -16.37 6.75 -8.40
C THR A 236 -15.80 5.57 -7.60
N TYR A 237 -16.63 4.86 -6.85
CA TYR A 237 -16.25 3.61 -6.20
C TYR A 237 -16.67 2.41 -7.03
N GLN A 238 -15.98 1.31 -6.84
CA GLN A 238 -16.41 0.00 -7.30
C GLN A 238 -16.83 -0.89 -6.12
N ASP A 239 -17.46 -2.00 -6.45
CA ASP A 239 -17.90 -3.01 -5.50
C ASP A 239 -18.91 -2.48 -4.45
N MET A 240 -19.70 -1.45 -4.83
CA MET A 240 -20.75 -0.89 -3.98
C MET A 240 -21.95 -1.85 -3.85
N LEU A 241 -22.77 -1.61 -2.82
CA LEU A 241 -24.11 -2.23 -2.75
C LEU A 241 -24.94 -1.76 -3.93
N LYS A 242 -25.74 -2.64 -4.51
CA LYS A 242 -26.55 -2.37 -5.71
C LYS A 242 -28.05 -2.29 -5.39
N ASN A 243 -28.49 -3.01 -4.36
CA ASN A 243 -29.88 -3.16 -4.00
C ASN A 243 -30.00 -3.62 -2.54
N GLU A 244 -31.22 -3.84 -2.07
CA GLU A 244 -31.48 -4.32 -0.71
C GLU A 244 -31.03 -5.76 -0.48
N ASP A 245 -30.92 -6.61 -1.53
CA ASP A 245 -30.36 -7.95 -1.41
C ASP A 245 -28.89 -7.91 -1.08
N ASP A 246 -28.12 -7.05 -1.75
CA ASP A 246 -26.73 -6.77 -1.40
C ASP A 246 -26.60 -6.19 0.02
N ALA A 247 -27.52 -5.33 0.44
CA ALA A 247 -27.56 -4.78 1.78
C ALA A 247 -27.79 -5.85 2.85
N ARG A 248 -28.70 -6.82 2.59
CA ARG A 248 -28.96 -7.97 3.47
C ARG A 248 -27.76 -8.93 3.52
N LEU A 249 -27.12 -9.21 2.37
CA LEU A 249 -25.89 -10.00 2.30
C LEU A 249 -24.74 -9.31 3.05
N PHE A 250 -24.57 -8.01 2.85
CA PHE A 250 -23.59 -7.21 3.57
C PHE A 250 -23.81 -7.30 5.08
N GLU A 251 -25.02 -7.06 5.54
CA GLU A 251 -25.36 -7.15 6.96
C GLU A 251 -25.08 -8.53 7.54
N TYR A 252 -25.44 -9.60 6.80
CA TYR A 252 -25.19 -10.99 7.20
C TYR A 252 -23.68 -11.27 7.38
N TYR A 253 -22.87 -10.97 6.37
CA TYR A 253 -21.44 -11.31 6.40
C TYR A 253 -20.64 -10.42 7.35
N MET A 254 -21.02 -9.15 7.47
CA MET A 254 -20.32 -8.20 8.34
C MET A 254 -20.63 -8.35 9.82
N GLN A 255 -21.72 -9.05 10.18
CA GLN A 255 -22.02 -9.28 11.59
C GLN A 255 -20.95 -10.11 12.28
N ALA A 256 -20.46 -9.61 13.42
CA ALA A 256 -19.55 -10.31 14.29
C ALA A 256 -20.01 -10.20 15.74
N GLN A 257 -19.84 -11.27 16.53
CA GLN A 257 -19.95 -11.30 17.98
C GLN A 257 -18.54 -11.20 18.54
N PRO A 258 -18.18 -10.11 19.23
CA PRO A 258 -16.93 -10.06 19.97
C PRO A 258 -16.94 -11.07 21.11
N VAL A 259 -15.84 -11.78 21.29
CA VAL A 259 -15.61 -12.70 22.42
C VAL A 259 -14.21 -12.50 23.01
N ARG A 260 -14.10 -12.63 24.32
CA ARG A 260 -12.81 -12.77 24.99
C ARG A 260 -12.42 -14.25 24.99
N VAL A 261 -11.29 -14.58 24.42
CA VAL A 261 -10.74 -15.95 24.36
C VAL A 261 -9.46 -16.00 25.20
N SER A 262 -9.44 -16.83 26.23
CA SER A 262 -8.22 -17.04 27.04
C SER A 262 -7.15 -17.77 26.23
N ILE A 263 -5.89 -17.69 26.68
CA ILE A 263 -4.82 -18.51 26.08
C ILE A 263 -5.12 -20.00 26.16
N ASN A 264 -6.00 -20.48 27.05
CA ASN A 264 -6.43 -21.87 27.14
C ASN A 264 -7.57 -22.24 26.19
N GLY A 265 -8.22 -21.26 25.53
CA GLY A 265 -9.34 -21.46 24.62
C GLY A 265 -10.71 -21.25 25.24
N ASP A 266 -10.79 -20.88 26.54
CA ASP A 266 -12.07 -20.52 27.13
C ASP A 266 -12.59 -19.22 26.53
N SER A 267 -13.85 -19.22 26.11
CA SER A 267 -14.44 -18.06 25.46
C SER A 267 -15.62 -17.48 26.23
N THR A 268 -15.68 -16.15 26.30
CA THR A 268 -16.77 -15.41 26.95
C THR A 268 -17.24 -14.29 26.03
N PRO A 269 -18.55 -14.21 25.70
CA PRO A 269 -19.08 -13.13 24.87
C PRO A 269 -18.83 -11.75 25.49
N VAL A 270 -18.54 -10.78 24.62
CA VAL A 270 -18.34 -9.36 24.98
C VAL A 270 -19.37 -8.53 24.23
N GLY A 271 -20.30 -7.91 24.96
CA GLY A 271 -21.36 -7.09 24.35
C GLY A 271 -22.28 -7.85 23.40
N THR A 272 -22.70 -7.23 22.32
CA THR A 272 -23.69 -7.75 21.38
C THR A 272 -23.13 -7.88 19.98
N ALA A 273 -23.68 -8.80 19.18
CA ALA A 273 -23.36 -8.89 17.76
C ALA A 273 -23.67 -7.57 17.01
N GLY A 274 -22.87 -7.27 16.01
CA GLY A 274 -23.02 -6.05 15.20
C GLY A 274 -21.99 -5.96 14.08
N ILE A 275 -22.06 -4.89 13.31
CA ILE A 275 -21.07 -4.59 12.26
C ILE A 275 -20.00 -3.67 12.85
N TYR A 276 -18.84 -4.21 13.13
CA TYR A 276 -17.73 -3.51 13.73
C TYR A 276 -16.67 -3.14 12.68
N LEU A 277 -16.33 -1.85 12.57
CA LEU A 277 -15.15 -1.39 11.82
C LEU A 277 -13.90 -1.33 12.71
N GLY A 278 -14.08 -1.29 14.01
CA GLY A 278 -12.99 -1.30 14.97
C GLY A 278 -13.50 -1.65 16.37
N LEU A 279 -12.71 -2.43 17.09
CA LEU A 279 -12.90 -2.72 18.50
C LEU A 279 -11.51 -2.92 19.12
N SER A 280 -11.13 -2.07 20.08
CA SER A 280 -9.82 -2.10 20.72
C SER A 280 -9.89 -1.85 22.21
N ALA A 281 -9.10 -2.59 22.99
CA ALA A 281 -9.04 -2.41 24.43
C ALA A 281 -8.20 -1.19 24.82
N SER A 282 -8.59 -0.51 25.93
CA SER A 282 -7.77 0.50 26.59
C SER A 282 -6.45 -0.10 27.09
N PRO A 283 -5.41 0.71 27.31
CA PRO A 283 -4.13 0.23 27.85
C PRO A 283 -4.24 -0.56 29.16
N ASP A 284 -5.18 -0.20 30.04
CA ASP A 284 -5.42 -0.94 31.29
C ASP A 284 -6.42 -2.11 31.15
N GLY A 285 -6.94 -2.35 29.96
CA GLY A 285 -7.89 -3.44 29.66
C GLY A 285 -9.30 -3.26 30.21
N LYS A 286 -9.62 -2.12 30.86
CA LYS A 286 -10.93 -1.93 31.52
C LYS A 286 -12.02 -1.48 30.56
N TYR A 287 -11.66 -0.89 29.43
CA TYR A 287 -12.60 -0.35 28.45
C TYR A 287 -12.30 -0.83 27.04
N LEU A 288 -13.33 -0.77 26.19
CA LEU A 288 -13.24 -1.05 24.76
C LEU A 288 -13.72 0.18 23.97
N LEU A 289 -12.93 0.64 23.03
CA LEU A 289 -13.34 1.61 22.02
C LEU A 289 -13.97 0.87 20.85
N SER A 290 -15.25 1.13 20.60
CA SER A 290 -16.06 0.48 19.59
C SER A 290 -16.45 1.45 18.48
N GLN A 291 -16.33 1.04 17.22
CA GLN A 291 -16.87 1.73 16.04
C GLN A 291 -17.84 0.79 15.33
N ARG A 292 -19.14 1.03 15.51
CA ARG A 292 -20.23 0.19 14.98
C ARG A 292 -20.99 0.90 13.87
N VAL A 293 -21.06 0.26 12.70
CA VAL A 293 -21.87 0.73 11.55
C VAL A 293 -23.35 0.69 11.90
N GLN A 294 -24.07 1.71 11.45
CA GLN A 294 -25.51 1.87 11.61
C GLN A 294 -26.20 1.95 10.24
N ARG A 295 -27.48 1.55 10.19
CA ARG A 295 -28.34 1.86 9.04
C ARG A 295 -28.71 3.35 9.02
N PRO A 296 -29.03 3.94 7.85
CA PRO A 296 -29.13 3.29 6.54
C PRO A 296 -27.76 3.06 5.88
N PHE A 297 -27.63 1.96 5.12
CA PHE A 297 -26.47 1.72 4.29
C PHE A 297 -26.55 2.55 3.00
N SER A 298 -25.39 2.80 2.36
CA SER A 298 -25.32 3.56 1.12
C SER A 298 -24.99 2.67 -0.08
N TYR A 299 -25.59 2.97 -1.22
CA TYR A 299 -25.27 2.37 -2.50
C TYR A 299 -24.20 3.15 -3.28
N ALA A 300 -23.76 4.29 -2.74
CA ALA A 300 -22.87 5.23 -3.42
C ALA A 300 -21.46 5.27 -2.86
N VAL A 301 -21.26 4.87 -1.60
CA VAL A 301 -19.98 4.99 -0.89
C VAL A 301 -19.63 3.69 -0.16
N PRO A 302 -18.33 3.41 0.09
CA PRO A 302 -17.91 2.21 0.81
C PRO A 302 -18.21 2.30 2.32
N VAL A 303 -18.15 1.15 2.97
CA VAL A 303 -18.52 0.96 4.38
C VAL A 303 -17.84 1.90 5.35
N ASN A 304 -16.59 2.31 5.11
CA ASN A 304 -15.87 3.24 5.98
C ASN A 304 -16.47 4.66 6.00
N ARG A 305 -17.46 4.93 5.16
CA ARG A 305 -18.21 6.18 5.09
C ARG A 305 -19.65 6.06 5.57
N PHE A 306 -20.08 4.86 5.95
CA PHE A 306 -21.41 4.63 6.47
C PHE A 306 -21.62 5.30 7.83
N PRO A 307 -22.87 5.57 8.22
CA PRO A 307 -23.19 6.03 9.55
C PRO A 307 -22.63 5.07 10.60
N ARG A 308 -22.04 5.60 11.66
CA ARG A 308 -21.50 4.76 12.74
C ARG A 308 -21.55 5.44 14.09
N ASN A 309 -21.71 4.61 15.13
CA ASN A 309 -21.53 5.02 16.50
C ASN A 309 -20.09 4.78 16.92
N ILE A 310 -19.51 5.75 17.62
CA ILE A 310 -18.23 5.62 18.33
C ILE A 310 -18.54 5.61 19.82
N GLU A 311 -18.25 4.51 20.48
CA GLU A 311 -18.69 4.23 21.85
C GLU A 311 -17.56 3.66 22.69
N VAL A 312 -17.53 4.01 23.98
CA VAL A 312 -16.71 3.34 24.98
C VAL A 312 -17.60 2.34 25.72
N LEU A 313 -17.16 1.11 25.74
CA LEU A 313 -17.79 0.01 26.47
C LEU A 313 -16.90 -0.40 27.65
N ASP A 314 -17.45 -1.03 28.67
CA ASP A 314 -16.64 -1.71 29.69
C ASP A 314 -16.07 -3.04 29.13
N ALA A 315 -15.25 -3.73 29.90
CA ALA A 315 -14.63 -4.99 29.47
C ALA A 315 -15.63 -6.13 29.20
N GLN A 316 -16.87 -6.00 29.66
CA GLN A 316 -17.98 -6.92 29.39
C GLN A 316 -18.81 -6.48 28.16
N GLY A 317 -18.49 -5.33 27.56
CA GLY A 317 -19.16 -4.80 26.40
C GLY A 317 -20.44 -4.01 26.67
N LYS A 318 -20.67 -3.58 27.92
CA LYS A 318 -21.77 -2.68 28.27
C LYS A 318 -21.36 -1.24 27.96
N LEU A 319 -22.29 -0.46 27.41
CA LEU A 319 -22.07 0.94 27.07
C LEU A 319 -21.76 1.78 28.33
N VAL A 320 -20.62 2.48 28.29
CA VAL A 320 -20.18 3.45 29.30
C VAL A 320 -20.40 4.88 28.79
N HIS A 321 -19.96 5.16 27.56
CA HIS A 321 -20.02 6.51 27.00
C HIS A 321 -20.20 6.47 25.48
N THR A 322 -21.00 7.41 24.93
CA THR A 322 -21.09 7.63 23.49
C THR A 322 -20.23 8.83 23.13
N VAL A 323 -19.14 8.60 22.43
CA VAL A 323 -18.23 9.67 21.98
C VAL A 323 -18.86 10.44 20.83
N ALA A 324 -19.38 9.74 19.81
CA ALA A 324 -20.01 10.36 18.66
C ALA A 324 -21.00 9.43 17.94
N ARG A 325 -21.97 10.06 17.25
CA ARG A 325 -22.79 9.40 16.23
C ARG A 325 -22.51 10.10 14.90
N LEU A 326 -21.70 9.45 14.06
CA LEU A 326 -21.30 10.02 12.80
C LEU A 326 -22.34 9.71 11.71
N PRO A 327 -22.74 10.70 10.92
CA PRO A 327 -23.66 10.51 9.80
C PRO A 327 -22.96 9.84 8.62
N LEU A 328 -23.73 9.53 7.58
CA LEU A 328 -23.20 9.14 6.27
C LEU A 328 -22.33 10.25 5.69
N VAL A 329 -21.16 9.88 5.19
CA VAL A 329 -20.25 10.81 4.49
C VAL A 329 -20.30 10.49 2.99
N ASP A 330 -21.26 11.03 2.29
CA ASP A 330 -21.47 10.79 0.85
C ASP A 330 -20.63 11.68 -0.06
N GLY A 331 -20.06 12.77 0.43
CA GLY A 331 -19.14 13.66 -0.27
C GLY A 331 -18.27 14.49 0.67
N LEU A 332 -17.15 14.96 0.17
CA LEU A 332 -16.22 15.86 0.88
C LEU A 332 -16.04 17.14 0.06
N PRO A 333 -15.55 18.23 0.65
CA PRO A 333 -15.01 19.35 -0.11
C PRO A 333 -13.93 18.89 -1.11
N THR A 334 -13.64 19.73 -2.10
CA THR A 334 -12.58 19.42 -3.08
C THR A 334 -11.19 19.61 -2.44
N GLY A 335 -10.23 18.72 -2.80
CA GLY A 335 -8.86 18.78 -2.35
C GLY A 335 -8.43 17.56 -1.52
N ASN A 336 -7.14 17.28 -1.52
CA ASN A 336 -6.57 16.13 -0.79
C ASN A 336 -6.49 16.39 0.74
N ASP A 337 -6.48 17.65 1.15
CA ASP A 337 -6.59 18.06 2.56
C ASP A 337 -8.05 18.10 3.08
N ALA A 338 -9.04 17.76 2.23
CA ALA A 338 -10.44 17.70 2.64
C ALA A 338 -10.69 16.51 3.57
N VAL A 339 -11.36 16.76 4.69
CA VAL A 339 -11.67 15.75 5.71
C VAL A 339 -13.13 15.84 6.16
N PRO A 340 -13.74 14.77 6.66
CA PRO A 340 -15.06 14.83 7.26
C PRO A 340 -15.04 15.68 8.54
N THR A 341 -16.16 16.27 8.84
CA THR A 341 -16.40 16.95 10.12
C THR A 341 -16.68 15.95 11.25
N GLY A 342 -16.49 16.39 12.51
CA GLY A 342 -16.66 15.55 13.70
C GLY A 342 -15.45 14.68 14.00
N VAL A 343 -15.65 13.69 14.85
CA VAL A 343 -14.61 12.81 15.38
C VAL A 343 -13.94 11.99 14.28
N ARG A 344 -12.62 12.12 14.13
CA ARG A 344 -11.79 11.32 13.21
C ARG A 344 -10.48 10.89 13.85
N SER A 345 -9.89 9.82 13.33
CA SER A 345 -8.61 9.25 13.82
C SER A 345 -8.62 8.93 15.32
N ILE A 346 -9.77 8.53 15.86
CA ILE A 346 -9.90 8.22 17.29
C ILE A 346 -9.12 6.96 17.67
N SER A 347 -8.40 7.04 18.77
CA SER A 347 -7.62 5.92 19.35
C SER A 347 -7.42 6.08 20.86
N TRP A 348 -6.90 5.04 21.49
CA TRP A 348 -6.40 5.14 22.86
C TRP A 348 -5.02 5.81 22.88
N ARG A 349 -4.80 6.70 23.81
CA ARG A 349 -3.50 7.22 24.17
C ARG A 349 -2.65 6.07 24.78
N ALA A 350 -1.51 5.74 24.16
CA ALA A 350 -0.79 4.51 24.45
C ALA A 350 -0.07 4.52 25.82
N ASP A 351 0.31 5.70 26.32
CA ASP A 351 1.05 5.87 27.57
C ASP A 351 0.16 6.10 28.81
N ALA A 352 -1.16 6.19 28.62
CA ALA A 352 -2.13 6.41 29.70
C ALA A 352 -3.07 5.19 29.88
N PRO A 353 -3.58 4.92 31.08
CA PRO A 353 -4.41 3.74 31.35
C PRO A 353 -5.67 3.64 30.49
N ALA A 354 -6.43 4.74 30.39
CA ALA A 354 -7.63 4.82 29.57
C ALA A 354 -7.94 6.28 29.20
N SER A 355 -7.37 6.75 28.14
CA SER A 355 -7.58 8.10 27.63
C SER A 355 -7.76 8.04 26.11
N LEU A 356 -8.85 8.62 25.61
CA LEU A 356 -9.09 8.74 24.17
C LEU A 356 -8.39 9.97 23.61
N VAL A 357 -7.94 9.86 22.36
CA VAL A 357 -7.44 10.98 21.55
C VAL A 357 -8.11 10.93 20.18
N TRP A 358 -8.49 12.11 19.63
CA TRP A 358 -9.03 12.25 18.27
C TRP A 358 -8.83 13.64 17.73
N ALA A 359 -9.06 13.83 16.45
CA ALA A 359 -9.04 15.13 15.80
C ALA A 359 -10.43 15.55 15.29
N GLU A 360 -10.68 16.85 15.30
CA GLU A 360 -11.86 17.48 14.70
C GLU A 360 -11.47 18.67 13.85
N ALA A 361 -12.01 18.73 12.62
CA ALA A 361 -11.75 19.83 11.71
C ALA A 361 -12.44 21.12 12.19
N GLN A 362 -11.69 22.23 12.26
CA GLN A 362 -12.18 23.55 12.70
C GLN A 362 -12.54 24.45 11.51
N ASP A 363 -12.13 24.11 10.29
CA ASP A 363 -12.43 24.79 9.03
C ASP A 363 -13.62 24.16 8.28
N GLY A 364 -14.40 23.30 8.95
CA GLY A 364 -15.49 22.53 8.32
C GLY A 364 -15.00 21.40 7.42
N GLY A 365 -13.72 21.01 7.53
CA GLY A 365 -13.07 20.01 6.68
C GLY A 365 -12.77 20.49 5.27
N ASP A 366 -12.90 21.77 4.99
CA ASP A 366 -12.75 22.39 3.68
C ASP A 366 -11.39 23.11 3.58
N PRO A 367 -10.42 22.57 2.83
CA PRO A 367 -9.10 23.19 2.72
C PRO A 367 -9.12 24.56 2.01
N SER A 368 -10.17 24.87 1.28
CA SER A 368 -10.31 26.18 0.61
C SER A 368 -10.64 27.35 1.56
N ARG A 369 -11.12 27.03 2.76
CA ARG A 369 -11.43 28.06 3.78
C ARG A 369 -10.15 28.49 4.47
N GLU A 370 -9.98 29.80 4.62
CA GLU A 370 -8.91 30.32 5.47
C GLU A 370 -9.22 30.05 6.95
N ALA A 371 -8.27 29.45 7.65
CA ALA A 371 -8.37 29.16 9.08
C ALA A 371 -6.96 29.15 9.71
N LYS A 372 -6.82 29.78 10.87
CA LYS A 372 -5.60 29.70 11.67
C LYS A 372 -5.44 28.35 12.34
N VAL A 373 -6.55 27.76 12.76
CA VAL A 373 -6.61 26.40 13.30
C VAL A 373 -7.45 25.58 12.32
N ARG A 374 -6.85 24.57 11.77
CA ARG A 374 -7.54 23.64 10.84
C ARG A 374 -8.03 22.39 11.54
N ASP A 375 -7.25 21.90 12.52
CA ASP A 375 -7.65 20.77 13.36
C ASP A 375 -7.45 21.07 14.85
N ALA A 376 -8.39 20.65 15.66
CA ALA A 376 -8.21 20.52 17.11
C ALA A 376 -7.99 19.04 17.45
N VAL A 377 -6.94 18.73 18.21
CA VAL A 377 -6.69 17.42 18.78
C VAL A 377 -7.22 17.40 20.20
N LEU A 378 -8.08 16.44 20.50
CA LEU A 378 -8.84 16.39 21.75
C LEU A 378 -8.46 15.14 22.55
N LEU A 379 -8.46 15.28 23.90
CA LEU A 379 -8.27 14.19 24.86
C LEU A 379 -9.49 14.05 25.75
N GLN A 380 -9.87 12.80 26.05
CA GLN A 380 -10.91 12.51 27.04
C GLN A 380 -10.48 11.31 27.88
N PRO A 381 -10.03 11.52 29.14
CA PRO A 381 -9.68 10.44 30.06
C PRO A 381 -10.91 9.76 30.67
N ALA A 382 -10.76 8.50 31.09
CA ALA A 382 -11.74 7.84 31.95
C ALA A 382 -11.96 8.62 33.24
N PRO A 383 -13.19 8.61 33.81
CA PRO A 383 -14.34 7.77 33.45
C PRO A 383 -15.25 8.35 32.34
N PHE A 384 -14.79 9.31 31.53
CA PHE A 384 -15.50 9.94 30.39
C PHE A 384 -16.72 10.78 30.80
N ASP A 385 -16.82 11.19 32.02
CA ASP A 385 -17.90 12.02 32.61
C ASP A 385 -17.67 13.52 32.43
N LYS A 386 -16.46 13.92 32.03
CA LYS A 386 -16.07 15.29 31.74
C LYS A 386 -15.98 15.53 30.23
N PRO A 387 -16.20 16.75 29.76
CA PRO A 387 -15.98 17.09 28.36
C PRO A 387 -14.50 16.89 27.98
N PRO A 388 -14.21 16.62 26.70
CA PRO A 388 -12.82 16.49 26.25
C PRO A 388 -12.06 17.81 26.42
N VAL A 389 -10.76 17.71 26.61
CA VAL A 389 -9.84 18.85 26.68
C VAL A 389 -9.02 18.93 25.39
N THR A 390 -8.62 20.14 24.98
CA THR A 390 -7.78 20.34 23.82
C THR A 390 -6.32 20.01 24.15
N LEU A 391 -5.76 18.99 23.45
CA LEU A 391 -4.35 18.65 23.51
C LEU A 391 -3.52 19.63 22.65
N ALA A 392 -4.00 19.91 21.42
CA ALA A 392 -3.31 20.81 20.50
C ALA A 392 -4.28 21.44 19.50
N GLN A 393 -3.88 22.61 18.97
CA GLN A 393 -4.53 23.28 17.85
C GLN A 393 -3.51 23.36 16.70
N LEU A 394 -3.83 22.77 15.54
CA LEU A 394 -2.93 22.62 14.43
C LEU A 394 -3.28 23.57 13.29
N GLY A 395 -2.26 24.11 12.63
CA GLY A 395 -2.37 24.93 11.43
C GLY A 395 -2.63 24.11 10.16
N SER A 396 -2.41 22.80 10.23
CA SER A 396 -2.58 21.83 9.16
C SER A 396 -3.45 20.64 9.63
N ARG A 397 -3.51 19.55 8.85
CA ARG A 397 -4.24 18.35 9.27
C ARG A 397 -3.45 17.50 10.24
N TYR A 398 -4.11 17.01 11.25
CA TYR A 398 -3.57 16.03 12.18
C TYR A 398 -3.14 14.75 11.43
N ALA A 399 -1.89 14.36 11.61
CA ALA A 399 -1.29 13.18 10.97
C ALA A 399 -1.03 12.02 11.95
N GLY A 400 -0.91 12.30 13.25
CA GLY A 400 -0.70 11.28 14.27
C GLY A 400 -0.05 11.79 15.55
N VAL A 401 0.03 10.91 16.56
CA VAL A 401 0.82 11.12 17.78
C VAL A 401 1.61 9.86 18.09
N THR A 402 2.89 10.02 18.38
CA THR A 402 3.77 8.98 18.92
C THR A 402 4.02 9.23 20.41
N TRP A 403 3.47 8.37 21.23
CA TRP A 403 3.48 8.53 22.69
C TRP A 403 4.75 7.95 23.31
N ALA A 404 5.37 8.66 24.24
CA ALA A 404 6.41 8.14 25.14
C ALA A 404 5.88 7.99 26.56
N ASN A 405 5.46 9.10 27.17
CA ASN A 405 4.95 9.19 28.54
C ASN A 405 4.18 10.51 28.73
N GLY A 406 3.69 10.81 29.94
CA GLY A 406 2.96 12.05 30.22
C GLY A 406 3.73 13.34 29.99
N GLU A 407 5.07 13.29 29.96
CA GLU A 407 5.97 14.43 29.73
C GLU A 407 6.39 14.58 28.27
N LEU A 408 6.15 13.55 27.44
CA LEU A 408 6.65 13.49 26.08
C LEU A 408 5.74 12.73 25.13
N ALA A 409 5.34 13.40 24.06
CA ALA A 409 4.86 12.78 22.84
C ALA A 409 5.32 13.59 21.61
N LEU A 410 5.35 12.95 20.46
CA LEU A 410 5.60 13.57 19.17
C LEU A 410 4.28 13.67 18.41
N LEU A 411 3.86 14.90 18.10
CA LEU A 411 2.60 15.19 17.40
C LEU A 411 2.90 15.63 15.98
N ASP A 412 2.29 15.00 15.00
CA ASP A 412 2.53 15.22 13.58
C ASP A 412 1.35 15.94 12.94
N GLU A 413 1.65 16.93 12.09
CA GLU A 413 0.70 17.56 11.18
C GLU A 413 1.23 17.61 9.76
N TYR A 414 0.32 17.59 8.79
CA TYR A 414 0.64 17.53 7.38
C TYR A 414 -0.31 18.38 6.55
N TRP A 415 0.23 19.07 5.52
CA TRP A 415 -0.55 19.79 4.53
C TRP A 415 -0.20 19.36 3.12
N TRP A 416 -1.10 18.64 2.47
CA TRP A 416 -0.88 18.07 1.13
C TRP A 416 -0.52 19.13 0.08
N LYS A 417 -1.25 20.25 0.06
CA LYS A 417 -1.07 21.27 -0.98
C LYS A 417 0.35 21.83 -1.03
N SER A 418 0.99 22.05 0.12
CA SER A 418 2.37 22.54 0.22
C SER A 418 3.40 21.43 0.43
N ARG A 419 2.99 20.17 0.63
CA ARG A 419 3.82 19.05 1.06
C ARG A 419 4.48 19.28 2.44
N GLU A 420 3.97 20.20 3.23
CA GLU A 420 4.58 20.55 4.52
C GLU A 420 4.27 19.49 5.58
N VAL A 421 5.32 18.97 6.19
CA VAL A 421 5.31 18.11 7.37
C VAL A 421 5.84 18.90 8.54
N LYS A 422 5.14 18.89 9.69
CA LYS A 422 5.64 19.38 10.96
C LYS A 422 5.51 18.31 12.03
N GLN A 423 6.53 18.25 12.90
CA GLN A 423 6.50 17.41 14.08
C GLN A 423 6.80 18.26 15.32
N TRP A 424 5.94 18.14 16.30
CA TRP A 424 5.97 18.88 17.55
C TRP A 424 6.30 17.96 18.72
N LYS A 425 7.16 18.41 19.61
CA LYS A 425 7.32 17.83 20.95
C LYS A 425 6.29 18.47 21.88
N ILE A 426 5.51 17.63 22.55
CA ILE A 426 4.45 18.05 23.48
C ILE A 426 4.59 17.29 24.80
N ALA A 427 4.06 17.85 25.89
CA ALA A 427 3.91 17.23 27.20
C ALA A 427 2.43 16.95 27.44
N PRO A 428 1.94 15.73 27.19
CA PRO A 428 0.51 15.46 27.16
C PRO A 428 -0.24 15.64 28.49
N ASP A 429 0.45 15.54 29.63
CA ASP A 429 -0.12 15.74 30.96
C ASP A 429 0.05 17.18 31.48
N HIS A 430 0.76 18.02 30.71
CA HIS A 430 1.04 19.42 31.02
C HIS A 430 0.59 20.34 29.87
N LEU A 431 -0.71 20.48 29.71
CA LEU A 431 -1.33 21.23 28.60
C LEU A 431 -1.05 22.75 28.64
N ASP A 432 -0.53 23.25 29.74
CA ASP A 432 -0.03 24.62 29.92
C ASP A 432 1.37 24.86 29.33
N GLN A 433 2.13 23.80 29.05
CA GLN A 433 3.43 23.87 28.41
C GLN A 433 3.29 24.06 26.88
N ALA A 434 4.07 25.01 26.35
CA ALA A 434 4.07 25.25 24.91
C ALA A 434 4.71 24.09 24.14
N ALA A 435 4.09 23.69 23.02
CA ALA A 435 4.68 22.72 22.11
C ALA A 435 5.98 23.28 21.48
N THR A 436 6.96 22.42 21.28
CA THR A 436 8.24 22.77 20.63
C THR A 436 8.30 22.13 19.25
N LEU A 437 8.51 22.94 18.21
CA LEU A 437 8.68 22.45 16.85
C LEU A 437 10.05 21.75 16.72
N LEU A 438 10.03 20.46 16.37
CA LEU A 438 11.23 19.65 16.14
C LEU A 438 11.59 19.53 14.66
N VAL A 439 10.57 19.36 13.79
CA VAL A 439 10.75 19.16 12.36
C VAL A 439 9.77 20.03 11.61
N GLN A 440 10.27 20.71 10.57
CA GLN A 440 9.45 21.37 9.55
C GLN A 440 10.19 21.25 8.21
N ARG A 441 9.55 20.57 7.26
CA ARG A 441 10.15 20.33 5.94
C ARG A 441 9.06 20.06 4.88
N SER A 442 9.47 20.08 3.62
CA SER A 442 8.68 19.46 2.56
C SER A 442 8.79 17.94 2.64
N GLU A 443 7.68 17.22 2.45
CA GLU A 443 7.71 15.75 2.28
C GLU A 443 8.52 15.35 1.03
N ASP A 444 8.51 16.19 -0.01
CA ASP A 444 9.24 15.96 -1.26
C ASP A 444 10.76 16.10 -1.08
N ASP A 445 11.22 16.88 -0.08
CA ASP A 445 12.63 17.04 0.28
C ASP A 445 13.16 15.83 1.06
N ARG A 446 13.67 14.84 0.33
CA ARG A 446 14.21 13.59 0.91
C ARG A 446 15.52 13.78 1.65
N TYR A 447 16.32 14.81 1.26
CA TYR A 447 17.63 15.02 1.87
C TYR A 447 17.53 15.60 3.28
N SER A 448 16.47 16.31 3.60
CA SER A 448 16.18 16.82 4.95
C SER A 448 15.37 15.84 5.83
N ASP A 449 15.05 14.64 5.33
CA ASP A 449 14.27 13.66 6.08
C ASP A 449 15.05 13.14 7.30
N PRO A 450 14.61 13.45 8.54
CA PRO A 450 15.29 13.03 9.76
C PRO A 450 15.04 11.56 10.10
N GLY A 451 14.23 10.86 9.30
CA GLY A 451 13.78 9.51 9.57
C GLY A 451 12.62 9.41 10.57
N GLU A 452 12.11 8.20 10.73
CA GLU A 452 10.97 7.88 11.57
C GLU A 452 11.40 7.56 13.00
N PRO A 453 10.63 7.96 14.02
CA PRO A 453 10.87 7.59 15.41
C PRO A 453 10.88 6.06 15.59
N VAL A 454 11.87 5.54 16.30
CA VAL A 454 11.92 4.13 16.67
C VAL A 454 10.92 3.85 17.76
N LEU A 455 10.17 2.77 17.59
CA LEU A 455 9.12 2.35 18.53
C LEU A 455 9.50 1.03 19.20
N HIS A 456 9.09 0.87 20.44
CA HIS A 456 9.08 -0.40 21.13
C HIS A 456 7.66 -0.80 21.53
N THR A 457 7.45 -2.08 21.76
CA THR A 457 6.18 -2.59 22.32
C THR A 457 6.35 -2.75 23.83
N ASP A 458 5.51 -2.07 24.61
CA ASP A 458 5.51 -2.21 26.08
C ASP A 458 4.79 -3.50 26.53
N ASP A 459 4.84 -3.79 27.83
CA ASP A 459 4.24 -5.00 28.41
C ASP A 459 2.70 -5.06 28.26
N ALA A 460 2.06 -3.93 27.95
CA ALA A 460 0.64 -3.88 27.63
C ALA A 460 0.35 -4.08 26.14
N GLY A 461 1.37 -4.31 25.31
CA GLY A 461 1.25 -4.48 23.86
C GLY A 461 1.11 -3.18 23.10
N ARG A 462 1.52 -2.03 23.67
CA ARG A 462 1.42 -0.72 23.04
C ARG A 462 2.72 -0.35 22.37
N SER A 463 2.54 0.25 21.19
CA SER A 463 3.64 0.86 20.45
C SER A 463 3.94 2.23 21.06
N ARG A 464 5.12 2.40 21.65
CA ARG A 464 5.59 3.64 22.27
C ARG A 464 6.94 4.07 21.73
N LEU A 465 7.24 5.36 21.83
CA LEU A 465 8.53 5.92 21.45
C LEU A 465 9.65 5.26 22.24
N GLN A 466 10.67 4.76 21.55
CA GLN A 466 11.86 4.20 22.19
C GLN A 466 12.74 5.32 22.72
N LEU A 467 12.82 5.43 24.04
CA LEU A 467 13.77 6.33 24.71
C LEU A 467 15.12 5.63 24.95
N SER A 468 16.18 6.43 25.10
CA SER A 468 17.46 5.98 25.61
C SER A 468 17.33 5.52 27.08
N ALA A 469 18.27 4.73 27.56
CA ALA A 469 18.26 4.21 28.94
C ALA A 469 18.23 5.31 30.01
N ASP A 470 18.81 6.47 29.72
CA ASP A 470 18.81 7.64 30.61
C ASP A 470 17.54 8.52 30.46
N GLY A 471 16.67 8.20 29.50
CA GLY A 471 15.44 8.95 29.21
C GLY A 471 15.64 10.30 28.54
N ASN A 472 16.87 10.69 28.21
CA ASN A 472 17.20 12.04 27.72
C ASN A 472 17.19 12.15 26.18
N SER A 473 17.03 11.04 25.48
CA SER A 473 17.04 10.96 24.01
C SER A 473 16.02 9.96 23.50
N PHE A 474 15.72 10.04 22.23
CA PHE A 474 14.98 9.01 21.48
C PHE A 474 15.73 8.70 20.18
N TYR A 475 15.27 7.69 19.44
CA TYR A 475 15.95 7.23 18.24
C TYR A 475 15.12 7.44 17.00
N ARG A 476 15.81 7.66 15.85
CA ARG A 476 15.23 7.73 14.52
C ARG A 476 15.95 6.79 13.58
N ILE A 477 15.21 6.14 12.69
CA ILE A 477 15.71 5.34 11.57
C ILE A 477 15.24 5.99 10.27
N GLY A 478 16.16 6.19 9.33
CA GLY A 478 15.85 6.79 8.02
C GLY A 478 16.58 6.14 6.88
N GLU A 479 16.09 6.40 5.66
CA GLU A 479 16.73 5.94 4.42
C GLU A 479 18.07 6.64 4.16
N GLY A 480 18.28 7.84 4.71
CA GLY A 480 19.51 8.60 4.56
C GLY A 480 19.76 9.00 3.11
N ALA A 481 18.74 9.55 2.47
CA ALA A 481 18.85 10.06 1.11
C ALA A 481 19.94 11.12 1.01
N SER A 482 20.73 11.08 -0.05
CA SER A 482 21.81 12.02 -0.31
C SER A 482 22.09 12.11 -1.80
N ALA A 483 22.94 13.08 -2.18
CA ALA A 483 23.41 13.19 -3.55
C ALA A 483 24.16 11.93 -4.04
N GLU A 484 24.60 11.04 -3.17
CA GLU A 484 25.27 9.78 -3.51
C GLU A 484 24.34 8.56 -3.50
N GLY A 485 23.06 8.77 -3.25
CA GLY A 485 22.02 7.74 -3.05
C GLY A 485 21.73 7.51 -1.57
N ASP A 486 20.82 6.57 -1.32
CA ASP A 486 20.33 6.26 0.01
C ASP A 486 21.38 5.49 0.83
N ARG A 487 21.63 5.95 2.05
CA ARG A 487 22.52 5.34 3.05
C ARG A 487 21.80 5.25 4.39
N PRO A 488 21.01 4.18 4.64
CA PRO A 488 20.22 4.04 5.85
C PRO A 488 21.00 4.31 7.13
N PHE A 489 20.31 4.90 8.11
CA PHE A 489 20.94 5.34 9.34
C PHE A 489 20.06 5.10 10.57
N LEU A 490 20.70 5.14 11.73
CA LEU A 490 20.09 5.24 13.05
C LEU A 490 20.71 6.46 13.75
N ASP A 491 19.87 7.38 14.15
CA ASP A 491 20.27 8.58 14.91
C ASP A 491 19.69 8.54 16.32
N ARG A 492 20.44 9.06 17.28
CA ARG A 492 20.00 9.41 18.62
C ARG A 492 19.69 10.89 18.67
N VAL A 493 18.51 11.29 19.10
CA VAL A 493 18.03 12.66 19.16
C VAL A 493 17.91 13.11 20.60
N GLU A 494 18.68 14.11 21.02
CA GLU A 494 18.64 14.68 22.34
C GLU A 494 17.37 15.52 22.56
N LEU A 495 16.60 15.23 23.61
CA LEU A 495 15.30 15.87 23.88
C LEU A 495 15.40 17.34 24.27
N SER A 496 16.54 17.75 24.86
CA SER A 496 16.75 19.11 25.33
C SER A 496 17.06 20.08 24.20
N SER A 497 17.85 19.64 23.24
CA SER A 497 18.37 20.47 22.15
C SER A 497 17.80 20.16 20.76
N GLY A 498 17.16 18.99 20.59
CA GLY A 498 16.74 18.46 19.29
C GLY A 498 17.90 18.03 18.39
N LYS A 499 19.15 18.02 18.89
CA LYS A 499 20.32 17.62 18.10
C LYS A 499 20.37 16.12 17.88
N SER A 500 20.71 15.73 16.65
CA SER A 500 20.90 14.33 16.26
C SER A 500 22.37 13.95 16.29
N GLU A 501 22.65 12.77 16.85
CA GLU A 501 23.94 12.09 16.79
C GLU A 501 23.81 10.82 15.98
N ARG A 502 24.68 10.60 14.98
CA ARG A 502 24.68 9.41 14.14
C ARG A 502 25.25 8.21 14.89
N VAL A 503 24.38 7.24 15.26
CA VAL A 503 24.76 6.00 15.93
C VAL A 503 25.21 4.94 14.92
N PHE A 504 24.53 4.85 13.79
CA PHE A 504 24.83 3.90 12.72
C PHE A 504 24.54 4.52 11.36
N GLN A 505 25.35 4.17 10.36
CA GLN A 505 25.07 4.45 8.95
C GLN A 505 25.55 3.32 8.05
N SER A 506 24.71 2.92 7.10
CA SER A 506 25.06 1.94 6.09
C SER A 506 26.29 2.34 5.29
N GLN A 507 27.18 1.38 5.04
CA GLN A 507 28.43 1.60 4.34
C GLN A 507 28.59 0.64 3.14
N ALA A 508 29.31 1.11 2.13
CA ALA A 508 29.65 0.29 0.97
C ALA A 508 30.38 -1.02 1.40
N PRO A 509 30.15 -2.14 0.74
CA PRO A 509 29.30 -2.35 -0.43
C PRO A 509 27.85 -2.77 -0.11
N TYR A 510 27.35 -2.41 1.06
CA TYR A 510 26.05 -2.85 1.56
C TYR A 510 25.01 -1.71 1.54
N TYR A 511 23.75 -2.11 1.36
CA TYR A 511 22.59 -1.36 1.82
C TYR A 511 22.09 -2.06 3.08
N GLU A 512 22.22 -1.39 4.22
CA GLU A 512 21.92 -1.97 5.52
C GLU A 512 20.95 -1.08 6.30
N MET A 513 19.70 -1.55 6.45
CA MET A 513 18.62 -0.82 7.09
C MET A 513 18.50 -1.24 8.57
N PRO A 514 18.67 -0.33 9.52
CA PRO A 514 18.36 -0.61 10.92
C PRO A 514 16.86 -0.93 11.10
N LEU A 515 16.54 -1.83 12.03
CA LEU A 515 15.18 -2.27 12.33
C LEU A 515 14.78 -1.94 13.76
N SER A 516 15.70 -2.15 14.69
CA SER A 516 15.49 -1.89 16.12
C SER A 516 16.82 -1.65 16.83
N ILE A 517 16.75 -1.00 17.97
CA ILE A 517 17.87 -0.84 18.90
C ILE A 517 17.43 -1.30 20.28
N SER A 518 18.30 -2.01 21.00
CA SER A 518 18.17 -2.27 22.42
C SER A 518 19.42 -1.77 23.11
N GLU A 519 19.24 -0.92 24.11
CA GLU A 519 20.29 -0.50 25.04
C GLU A 519 20.31 -1.45 26.26
N GLY A 520 21.43 -1.51 26.95
CA GLY A 520 21.65 -2.34 28.12
C GLY A 520 22.95 -3.13 28.01
N GLU A 521 23.19 -4.06 28.93
CA GLU A 521 24.38 -4.90 28.91
C GLU A 521 24.40 -5.73 27.60
N GLY A 522 25.38 -5.44 26.73
CA GLY A 522 25.42 -6.01 25.38
C GLY A 522 24.50 -5.33 24.35
N GLY A 523 24.22 -4.04 24.50
CA GLY A 523 23.37 -3.28 23.55
C GLY A 523 23.62 -3.58 22.09
N ARG A 524 22.56 -3.71 21.31
CA ARG A 524 22.64 -4.13 19.89
C ARG A 524 21.64 -3.44 18.99
N ILE A 525 21.98 -3.40 17.70
CA ILE A 525 21.10 -3.01 16.61
C ILE A 525 20.79 -4.26 15.78
N LEU A 526 19.53 -4.50 15.45
CA LEU A 526 19.15 -5.45 14.41
C LEU A 526 19.01 -4.70 13.10
N THR A 527 19.56 -5.26 12.03
CA THR A 527 19.55 -4.67 10.69
C THR A 527 19.15 -5.68 9.62
N TYR A 528 18.58 -5.19 8.52
CA TYR A 528 18.55 -5.90 7.23
C TYR A 528 19.72 -5.45 6.40
N ARG A 529 20.61 -6.38 6.04
CA ARG A 529 21.77 -6.13 5.21
C ARG A 529 21.67 -6.86 3.88
N GLU A 530 21.76 -6.13 2.81
CA GLU A 530 21.79 -6.65 1.44
C GLU A 530 22.95 -6.06 0.63
N SER A 531 23.27 -6.68 -0.49
CA SER A 531 24.16 -6.15 -1.52
C SER A 531 23.64 -6.55 -2.90
N ASN A 532 24.28 -6.12 -3.97
CA ASN A 532 23.78 -6.37 -5.34
C ASN A 532 23.44 -7.85 -5.62
N ASP A 533 24.22 -8.79 -5.10
CA ASP A 533 24.08 -10.23 -5.35
C ASP A 533 23.64 -11.04 -4.11
N VAL A 534 23.46 -10.39 -2.96
CA VAL A 534 23.03 -11.04 -1.72
C VAL A 534 21.72 -10.42 -1.27
N PRO A 535 20.61 -11.20 -1.20
CA PRO A 535 19.34 -10.68 -0.71
C PRO A 535 19.43 -10.27 0.74
N ALA A 536 18.44 -9.48 1.19
CA ALA A 536 18.39 -8.96 2.55
C ALA A 536 18.40 -10.10 3.58
N ASN A 537 19.38 -10.08 4.48
CA ASN A 537 19.53 -10.99 5.60
C ASN A 537 19.50 -10.21 6.92
N LEU A 538 19.00 -10.85 7.97
CA LEU A 538 18.98 -10.28 9.32
C LEU A 538 20.38 -10.37 9.92
N VAL A 539 20.86 -9.26 10.48
CA VAL A 539 22.19 -9.14 11.10
C VAL A 539 22.02 -8.47 12.46
N ALA A 540 22.70 -8.99 13.47
CA ALA A 540 22.87 -8.37 14.79
C ALA A 540 24.22 -7.65 14.85
N ARG A 541 24.20 -6.40 15.32
CA ARG A 541 25.39 -5.59 15.57
C ARG A 541 25.43 -5.20 17.04
N SER A 542 26.56 -5.43 17.71
CA SER A 542 26.78 -4.86 19.04
C SER A 542 27.00 -3.35 18.93
N LEU A 543 26.58 -2.62 19.95
CA LEU A 543 26.91 -1.20 20.14
C LEU A 543 28.35 -1.01 20.66
N ALA A 544 29.03 -2.09 21.10
CA ALA A 544 30.42 -2.03 21.49
C ALA A 544 31.32 -1.79 20.29
N ALA A 545 32.31 -0.93 20.43
CA ALA A 545 33.32 -0.70 19.42
C ALA A 545 34.02 -2.02 19.06
N ASP A 546 34.36 -2.17 17.76
CA ASP A 546 35.11 -3.31 17.20
C ASP A 546 34.40 -4.69 17.18
N ALA A 547 33.16 -4.78 17.63
CA ALA A 547 32.39 -6.02 17.54
C ALA A 547 31.99 -6.35 16.10
N GLN A 548 32.30 -7.59 15.66
CA GLN A 548 31.88 -8.03 14.33
C GLN A 548 30.39 -8.30 14.27
N PRO A 549 29.72 -7.94 13.16
CA PRO A 549 28.32 -8.25 12.97
C PRO A 549 28.09 -9.75 12.87
N VAL A 550 26.99 -10.23 13.47
CA VAL A 550 26.57 -11.63 13.43
C VAL A 550 25.42 -11.79 12.44
N GLU A 551 25.63 -12.59 11.40
CA GLU A 551 24.55 -12.94 10.46
C GLU A 551 23.60 -13.94 11.12
N LEU A 552 22.31 -13.59 11.19
CA LEU A 552 21.26 -14.39 11.82
C LEU A 552 20.44 -15.21 10.83
N THR A 553 20.43 -14.80 9.55
CA THR A 553 19.79 -15.53 8.44
C THR A 553 20.72 -15.61 7.25
N HIS A 554 20.51 -16.64 6.37
CA HIS A 554 21.36 -16.91 5.23
C HIS A 554 20.52 -17.21 3.98
N PHE A 555 19.64 -16.27 3.59
CA PHE A 555 18.80 -16.44 2.41
C PHE A 555 19.63 -16.44 1.14
N ALA A 556 19.42 -17.48 0.33
CA ALA A 556 20.12 -17.64 -0.93
C ALA A 556 19.55 -16.71 -2.02
N HIS A 557 20.37 -16.39 -3.02
CA HIS A 557 19.92 -15.68 -4.22
C HIS A 557 18.81 -16.48 -4.93
N PRO A 558 17.59 -15.93 -5.11
CA PRO A 558 16.44 -16.69 -5.64
C PRO A 558 16.62 -17.10 -7.11
N LEU A 559 17.47 -16.41 -7.87
CA LEU A 559 17.74 -16.62 -9.29
C LEU A 559 19.24 -16.70 -9.57
N PRO A 560 19.91 -17.81 -9.26
CA PRO A 560 21.36 -17.93 -9.45
C PRO A 560 21.84 -17.68 -10.89
N ALA A 561 21.02 -17.99 -11.90
CA ALA A 561 21.32 -17.74 -13.31
C ALA A 561 21.40 -16.25 -13.68
N LEU A 562 20.86 -15.36 -12.85
CA LEU A 562 20.88 -13.90 -13.04
C LEU A 562 21.85 -13.20 -12.07
N ARG A 563 22.73 -13.95 -11.39
CA ARG A 563 23.85 -13.35 -10.68
C ARG A 563 24.74 -12.60 -11.66
N GLY A 564 25.32 -11.49 -11.20
CA GLY A 564 26.19 -10.67 -12.03
C GLY A 564 25.45 -9.72 -12.98
N VAL A 565 24.14 -9.52 -12.80
CA VAL A 565 23.44 -8.34 -13.34
C VAL A 565 24.15 -7.10 -12.83
N LYS A 566 24.64 -6.27 -13.75
CA LYS A 566 25.25 -4.99 -13.38
C LYS A 566 24.16 -3.94 -13.22
N LYS A 567 24.13 -3.31 -12.06
CA LYS A 567 23.27 -2.15 -11.79
C LYS A 567 24.14 -0.89 -11.68
N GLU A 568 23.75 0.11 -12.44
CA GLU A 568 24.35 1.44 -12.37
C GLU A 568 23.22 2.45 -12.13
N GLN A 569 23.32 3.24 -11.08
CA GLN A 569 22.46 4.39 -10.90
C GLN A 569 23.02 5.53 -11.76
N ILE A 570 22.39 5.78 -12.90
CA ILE A 570 22.82 6.81 -13.85
C ILE A 570 22.16 8.14 -13.54
N ARG A 571 22.87 9.22 -13.90
CA ARG A 571 22.41 10.61 -13.79
C ARG A 571 22.50 11.32 -15.12
N TYR A 572 21.49 12.08 -15.43
CA TYR A 572 21.41 12.87 -16.65
C TYR A 572 20.51 14.08 -16.43
N LYS A 573 20.46 15.01 -17.38
CA LYS A 573 19.70 16.24 -17.23
C LYS A 573 18.59 16.34 -18.28
N ARG A 574 17.43 16.79 -17.83
CA ARG A 574 16.37 17.29 -18.70
C ARG A 574 16.79 18.63 -19.30
N ALA A 575 16.22 19.02 -20.45
CA ALA A 575 16.61 20.23 -21.18
C ALA A 575 16.43 21.53 -20.36
N ASP A 576 15.52 21.55 -19.42
CA ASP A 576 15.28 22.67 -18.49
C ASP A 576 16.20 22.68 -17.27
N GLY A 577 17.15 21.73 -17.18
CA GLY A 577 18.15 21.65 -16.12
C GLY A 577 17.79 20.77 -14.93
N VAL A 578 16.56 20.21 -14.86
CA VAL A 578 16.15 19.26 -13.81
C VAL A 578 17.02 18.01 -13.90
N GLU A 579 17.64 17.63 -12.79
CA GLU A 579 18.45 16.41 -12.71
C GLU A 579 17.53 15.18 -12.63
N LEU A 580 17.87 14.17 -13.43
CA LEU A 580 17.15 12.93 -13.52
C LEU A 580 18.06 11.76 -13.16
N THR A 581 17.46 10.71 -12.62
CA THR A 581 18.15 9.46 -12.31
C THR A 581 17.42 8.26 -12.88
N ALA A 582 18.12 7.14 -13.06
CA ALA A 582 17.54 5.85 -13.38
C ALA A 582 18.45 4.72 -12.91
N ASP A 583 17.89 3.56 -12.63
CA ASP A 583 18.63 2.32 -12.51
C ASP A 583 18.81 1.69 -13.89
N LEU A 584 20.04 1.74 -14.40
CA LEU A 584 20.44 1.02 -15.62
C LEU A 584 20.89 -0.38 -15.26
N LEU A 585 20.11 -1.38 -15.71
CA LEU A 585 20.41 -2.79 -15.46
C LEU A 585 20.89 -3.45 -16.75
N LEU A 586 22.06 -4.07 -16.67
CA LEU A 586 22.69 -4.77 -17.81
C LEU A 586 22.67 -6.29 -17.57
N PRO A 587 22.35 -7.09 -18.61
CA PRO A 587 22.32 -8.55 -18.49
C PRO A 587 23.65 -9.14 -18.01
N PRO A 588 23.66 -10.31 -17.35
CA PRO A 588 24.89 -10.98 -16.95
C PRO A 588 25.82 -11.21 -18.15
N GLY A 589 27.09 -10.89 -17.97
CA GLY A 589 28.10 -11.07 -18.98
C GLY A 589 28.12 -10.08 -20.14
N TYR A 590 27.14 -9.16 -20.22
CA TYR A 590 27.10 -8.15 -21.29
C TYR A 590 28.23 -7.12 -21.17
N ASP A 591 28.85 -6.87 -22.30
CA ASP A 591 29.89 -5.82 -22.48
C ASP A 591 29.55 -5.00 -23.73
N ALA A 592 29.17 -3.74 -23.57
CA ALA A 592 28.75 -2.87 -24.67
C ALA A 592 29.80 -2.71 -25.78
N LYS A 593 31.08 -2.75 -25.41
CA LYS A 593 32.20 -2.63 -26.39
C LYS A 593 32.37 -3.86 -27.28
N LYS A 594 31.99 -5.03 -26.78
CA LYS A 594 32.09 -6.31 -27.50
C LYS A 594 30.81 -6.69 -28.20
N ASP A 595 29.68 -6.50 -27.51
CA ASP A 595 28.38 -7.03 -27.91
C ASP A 595 27.56 -5.99 -28.68
N GLY A 596 27.96 -4.69 -28.62
CA GLY A 596 27.24 -3.58 -29.20
C GLY A 596 25.94 -3.25 -28.43
N PRO A 597 25.20 -2.23 -28.90
CA PRO A 597 23.97 -1.79 -28.26
C PRO A 597 22.85 -2.85 -28.35
N ARG A 598 22.07 -2.97 -27.28
CA ARG A 598 20.98 -3.95 -27.12
C ARG A 598 19.60 -3.30 -27.20
N PRO A 599 18.53 -4.07 -27.45
CA PRO A 599 17.17 -3.59 -27.22
C PRO A 599 16.99 -3.11 -25.78
N VAL A 600 16.25 -2.02 -25.57
CA VAL A 600 16.01 -1.41 -24.27
C VAL A 600 14.53 -1.51 -23.91
N LEU A 601 14.24 -1.93 -22.69
CA LEU A 601 12.92 -1.79 -22.07
C LEU A 601 12.99 -0.72 -20.98
N MET A 602 12.39 0.43 -21.24
CA MET A 602 12.22 1.51 -20.28
C MET A 602 10.91 1.31 -19.53
N TRP A 603 10.94 1.41 -18.20
CA TRP A 603 9.76 1.26 -17.37
C TRP A 603 9.72 2.31 -16.28
N ALA A 604 8.69 3.18 -16.27
CA ALA A 604 8.63 4.32 -15.41
C ALA A 604 7.23 4.60 -14.83
N TYR A 605 7.21 5.49 -13.84
CA TYR A 605 6.01 5.98 -13.18
C TYR A 605 6.20 7.48 -12.86
N PRO A 606 5.43 8.40 -13.48
CA PRO A 606 5.55 9.83 -13.21
C PRO A 606 5.17 10.19 -11.77
N ALA A 607 5.81 11.23 -11.24
CA ALA A 607 5.50 11.79 -9.93
C ALA A 607 5.47 13.32 -9.99
N GLU A 608 4.51 13.93 -9.31
CA GLU A 608 4.32 15.37 -9.25
C GLU A 608 5.06 15.96 -8.05
N PHE A 609 5.73 17.10 -8.26
CA PHE A 609 6.53 17.82 -7.28
C PHE A 609 6.13 19.30 -7.23
N LYS A 610 6.32 19.92 -6.05
CA LYS A 610 6.15 21.37 -5.85
C LYS A 610 7.45 22.16 -5.99
N SER A 611 8.60 21.48 -6.17
CA SER A 611 9.93 22.08 -6.28
C SER A 611 10.79 21.32 -7.28
N ALA A 612 11.48 22.02 -8.17
CA ALA A 612 12.47 21.43 -9.08
C ALA A 612 13.70 20.93 -8.32
N ALA A 613 14.06 21.56 -7.19
CA ALA A 613 15.15 21.13 -6.34
C ALA A 613 14.86 19.76 -5.71
N ASP A 614 13.64 19.57 -5.17
CA ASP A 614 13.22 18.29 -4.59
C ASP A 614 13.09 17.21 -5.68
N ALA A 615 12.51 17.57 -6.84
CA ALA A 615 12.39 16.69 -8.00
C ALA A 615 13.74 16.20 -8.56
N SER A 616 14.82 16.97 -8.34
CA SER A 616 16.18 16.66 -8.77
C SER A 616 16.97 15.80 -7.77
N GLN A 617 16.38 15.47 -6.62
CA GLN A 617 17.06 14.68 -5.60
C GLN A 617 17.20 13.22 -6.01
N VAL A 618 18.34 12.65 -5.70
CA VAL A 618 18.65 11.25 -5.97
C VAL A 618 17.84 10.34 -5.05
N SER A 619 17.28 9.28 -5.60
CA SER A 619 16.56 8.26 -4.85
C SER A 619 17.12 6.85 -5.11
N GLY A 620 17.04 5.98 -4.10
CA GLY A 620 17.52 4.61 -4.18
C GLY A 620 19.03 4.49 -3.89
N SER A 621 19.51 3.26 -3.92
CA SER A 621 20.91 2.95 -3.64
C SER A 621 21.47 1.94 -4.65
N LYS A 622 22.67 2.21 -5.13
CA LYS A 622 23.41 1.27 -6.00
C LYS A 622 23.81 -0.05 -5.30
N TYR A 623 23.68 -0.10 -3.98
CA TYR A 623 24.04 -1.28 -3.17
C TYR A 623 22.83 -2.16 -2.82
N ARG A 624 21.62 -1.77 -3.20
CA ARG A 624 20.44 -2.63 -3.00
C ARG A 624 20.52 -3.88 -3.85
N PHE A 625 19.96 -4.96 -3.33
CA PHE A 625 19.85 -6.22 -4.03
C PHE A 625 19.17 -6.05 -5.40
N ASN A 626 19.74 -6.68 -6.43
CA ASN A 626 19.18 -6.70 -7.78
C ASN A 626 17.98 -7.67 -7.85
N ALA A 627 16.90 -7.30 -7.17
CA ALA A 627 15.68 -8.09 -7.15
C ALA A 627 15.06 -8.17 -8.55
N ILE A 628 15.13 -9.36 -9.16
CA ILE A 628 14.50 -9.62 -10.45
C ILE A 628 13.04 -10.00 -10.22
N SER A 629 12.15 -9.09 -10.55
CA SER A 629 10.71 -9.26 -10.38
C SER A 629 10.05 -9.62 -11.70
N TYR A 630 9.15 -10.60 -11.68
CA TYR A 630 8.25 -10.89 -12.80
C TYR A 630 7.25 -9.74 -13.04
N TRP A 631 7.02 -8.90 -12.03
CA TRP A 631 6.11 -7.77 -12.11
C TRP A 631 6.72 -6.58 -12.85
N GLY A 632 8.03 -6.39 -12.74
CA GLY A 632 8.78 -5.30 -13.38
C GLY A 632 9.42 -5.71 -14.72
N PRO A 633 10.14 -4.78 -15.35
CA PRO A 633 10.88 -5.01 -16.58
C PRO A 633 12.10 -5.90 -16.37
N GLN A 634 12.57 -6.07 -15.12
CA GLN A 634 13.77 -6.79 -14.76
C GLN A 634 13.77 -8.26 -15.23
N ALA A 635 12.57 -8.87 -15.34
CA ALA A 635 12.45 -10.22 -15.89
C ALA A 635 13.09 -10.35 -17.29
N PHE A 636 13.04 -9.31 -18.12
CA PHE A 636 13.57 -9.30 -19.49
C PHE A 636 15.09 -9.24 -19.57
N LEU A 637 15.80 -9.02 -18.45
CA LEU A 637 17.25 -9.26 -18.36
C LEU A 637 17.61 -10.72 -18.72
N ALA A 638 16.73 -11.68 -18.39
CA ALA A 638 16.86 -13.08 -18.75
C ALA A 638 16.78 -13.32 -20.28
N LYS A 639 16.25 -12.35 -21.03
CA LYS A 639 16.15 -12.34 -22.51
C LYS A 639 17.25 -11.50 -23.17
N GLY A 640 18.18 -10.95 -22.38
CA GLY A 640 19.28 -10.12 -22.88
C GLY A 640 18.90 -8.66 -23.21
N TYR A 641 17.75 -8.17 -22.76
CA TYR A 641 17.40 -6.76 -22.85
C TYR A 641 18.23 -5.94 -21.85
N VAL A 642 18.60 -4.74 -22.23
CA VAL A 642 18.98 -3.69 -21.29
C VAL A 642 17.71 -3.15 -20.69
N VAL A 643 17.67 -3.00 -19.37
CA VAL A 643 16.52 -2.46 -18.66
C VAL A 643 16.85 -1.10 -18.08
N LEU A 644 16.08 -0.09 -18.45
CA LEU A 644 16.09 1.23 -17.82
C LEU A 644 14.93 1.27 -16.84
N ASN A 645 15.22 0.97 -15.58
CA ASN A 645 14.22 0.84 -14.53
C ASN A 645 14.07 2.14 -13.75
N ASP A 646 12.83 2.51 -13.51
CA ASP A 646 12.44 3.71 -12.76
C ASP A 646 13.23 4.98 -13.12
N PRO A 647 13.42 5.30 -14.45
CA PRO A 647 13.90 6.61 -14.80
C PRO A 647 12.95 7.64 -14.21
N THR A 648 13.48 8.62 -13.50
CA THR A 648 12.65 9.64 -12.85
C THR A 648 11.93 10.47 -13.90
N MET A 649 10.61 10.62 -13.73
CA MET A 649 9.70 11.36 -14.62
C MET A 649 8.99 12.45 -13.81
N PRO A 650 9.73 13.45 -13.27
CA PRO A 650 9.12 14.46 -12.43
C PRO A 650 8.28 15.43 -13.25
N ILE A 651 7.11 15.74 -12.73
CA ILE A 651 6.22 16.79 -13.19
C ILE A 651 6.22 17.87 -12.11
N VAL A 652 6.84 19.01 -12.42
CA VAL A 652 7.10 20.06 -11.44
C VAL A 652 6.12 21.21 -11.63
N GLY A 653 5.50 21.66 -10.54
CA GLY A 653 4.71 22.88 -10.50
C GLY A 653 5.19 23.77 -9.34
N GLU A 654 5.90 24.84 -9.65
CA GLU A 654 6.44 25.78 -8.65
C GLU A 654 5.50 26.99 -8.45
N GLY A 655 5.48 27.50 -7.23
CA GLY A 655 4.65 28.64 -6.85
C GLY A 655 3.18 28.35 -7.05
N ASP A 656 2.49 29.20 -7.81
CA ASP A 656 1.07 29.09 -8.14
C ASP A 656 0.79 28.17 -9.33
N THR A 657 1.84 27.63 -9.98
CA THR A 657 1.69 26.69 -11.11
C THR A 657 1.39 25.28 -10.60
N GLU A 658 0.32 24.68 -11.12
CA GLU A 658 0.06 23.29 -10.81
C GLU A 658 0.88 22.36 -11.74
N PRO A 659 1.43 21.25 -11.22
CA PRO A 659 2.31 20.36 -11.99
C PRO A 659 1.67 19.90 -13.32
N ASN A 660 0.39 19.59 -13.30
CA ASN A 660 -0.31 19.03 -14.45
C ASN A 660 -0.61 20.04 -15.57
N ASP A 661 -0.42 21.35 -15.34
CA ASP A 661 -0.57 22.34 -16.40
C ASP A 661 0.42 22.13 -17.56
N THR A 662 1.57 21.54 -17.27
CA THR A 662 2.63 21.24 -18.24
C THR A 662 3.01 19.75 -18.29
N TYR A 663 2.11 18.85 -17.89
CA TYR A 663 2.37 17.41 -17.77
C TYR A 663 3.02 16.80 -19.01
N VAL A 664 2.38 16.96 -20.19
CA VAL A 664 2.84 16.29 -21.43
C VAL A 664 4.22 16.78 -21.85
N GLN A 665 4.46 18.09 -21.73
CA GLN A 665 5.73 18.71 -22.11
C GLN A 665 6.88 18.19 -21.23
N GLN A 666 6.68 18.15 -19.90
CA GLN A 666 7.69 17.68 -18.97
C GLN A 666 7.92 16.17 -19.09
N LEU A 667 6.84 15.40 -19.29
CA LEU A 667 6.92 13.97 -19.54
C LEU A 667 7.77 13.63 -20.77
N VAL A 668 7.49 14.29 -21.89
CA VAL A 668 8.21 14.12 -23.16
C VAL A 668 9.69 14.50 -22.99
N ALA A 669 9.98 15.62 -22.34
CA ALA A 669 11.35 16.07 -22.10
C ALA A 669 12.15 15.08 -21.23
N SER A 670 11.52 14.52 -20.18
CA SER A 670 12.15 13.50 -19.33
C SER A 670 12.42 12.20 -20.10
N ALA A 671 11.47 11.74 -20.90
CA ALA A 671 11.64 10.54 -21.73
C ALA A 671 12.72 10.72 -22.80
N GLN A 672 12.79 11.88 -23.46
CA GLN A 672 13.84 12.20 -24.42
C GLN A 672 15.22 12.14 -23.78
N ALA A 673 15.38 12.76 -22.61
CA ALA A 673 16.65 12.76 -21.88
C ALA A 673 17.09 11.34 -21.47
N ALA A 674 16.15 10.51 -21.03
CA ALA A 674 16.40 9.11 -20.67
C ALA A 674 16.86 8.26 -21.87
N VAL A 675 16.17 8.39 -23.01
CA VAL A 675 16.52 7.70 -24.25
C VAL A 675 17.90 8.14 -24.77
N ASP A 676 18.14 9.46 -24.79
CA ASP A 676 19.42 10.00 -25.26
C ASP A 676 20.60 9.52 -24.39
N GLU A 677 20.41 9.41 -23.09
CA GLU A 677 21.47 8.95 -22.19
C GLU A 677 21.82 7.48 -22.41
N VAL A 678 20.86 6.56 -22.59
CA VAL A 678 21.17 5.14 -22.82
C VAL A 678 21.81 4.91 -24.20
N VAL A 679 21.43 5.69 -25.20
CA VAL A 679 22.04 5.67 -26.54
C VAL A 679 23.46 6.23 -26.52
N LYS A 680 23.67 7.37 -25.87
CA LYS A 680 24.97 8.02 -25.67
C LYS A 680 25.97 7.09 -24.95
N ARG A 681 25.51 6.29 -24.00
CA ARG A 681 26.33 5.28 -23.30
C ARG A 681 26.71 4.09 -24.20
N GLY A 682 26.10 3.97 -25.37
CA GLY A 682 26.35 2.86 -26.31
C GLY A 682 25.74 1.53 -25.85
N VAL A 683 24.87 1.51 -24.85
CA VAL A 683 24.21 0.31 -24.38
C VAL A 683 22.84 0.09 -25.01
N GLY A 684 22.16 1.16 -25.41
CA GLY A 684 20.84 1.13 -26.01
C GLY A 684 20.87 1.37 -27.52
N ASP A 685 20.17 0.53 -28.28
CA ASP A 685 19.92 0.72 -29.72
C ASP A 685 18.71 1.62 -29.91
N ARG A 686 18.92 2.81 -30.49
CA ARG A 686 17.88 3.83 -30.73
C ARG A 686 16.67 3.28 -31.49
N GLU A 687 16.89 2.34 -32.40
CA GLU A 687 15.82 1.76 -33.21
C GLU A 687 15.10 0.59 -32.51
N ARG A 688 15.52 0.23 -31.30
CA ARG A 688 14.96 -0.89 -30.53
C ARG A 688 14.71 -0.54 -29.07
N ILE A 689 13.98 0.55 -28.82
CA ILE A 689 13.57 0.97 -27.45
C ILE A 689 12.06 0.84 -27.33
N ALA A 690 11.62 0.10 -26.30
CA ALA A 690 10.21 0.04 -25.88
C ALA A 690 10.02 0.80 -24.55
N VAL A 691 8.80 1.30 -24.35
CA VAL A 691 8.36 1.90 -23.11
C VAL A 691 7.22 1.11 -22.49
N GLY A 692 7.18 1.00 -21.18
CA GLY A 692 6.06 0.39 -20.49
C GLY A 692 5.82 0.99 -19.12
N GLY A 693 4.70 0.62 -18.54
CA GLY A 693 4.30 1.03 -17.21
C GLY A 693 2.99 0.40 -16.77
N HIS A 694 2.74 0.49 -15.47
CA HIS A 694 1.51 0.04 -14.83
C HIS A 694 0.76 1.23 -14.24
N SER A 695 -0.57 1.22 -14.27
CA SER A 695 -1.40 2.27 -13.68
C SER A 695 -1.10 3.66 -14.30
N PHE A 696 -0.60 4.62 -13.53
CA PHE A 696 -0.18 5.93 -14.05
C PHE A 696 1.03 5.81 -15.01
N GLY A 697 1.85 4.76 -14.87
CA GLY A 697 2.89 4.42 -15.85
C GLY A 697 2.32 3.93 -17.20
N ALA A 698 1.17 3.26 -17.22
CA ALA A 698 0.47 2.91 -18.46
C ALA A 698 -0.15 4.15 -19.14
N PHE A 699 -0.67 5.08 -18.33
CA PHE A 699 -1.11 6.39 -18.81
C PHE A 699 0.05 7.18 -19.43
N MET A 700 1.21 7.18 -18.77
CA MET A 700 2.46 7.72 -19.32
C MET A 700 2.82 7.07 -20.66
N THR A 701 2.81 5.74 -20.73
CA THR A 701 3.15 4.97 -21.93
C THR A 701 2.30 5.40 -23.12
N ALA A 702 0.97 5.49 -22.95
CA ALA A 702 0.07 5.92 -24.03
C ALA A 702 0.32 7.39 -24.43
N ASN A 703 0.58 8.28 -23.47
CA ASN A 703 0.94 9.68 -23.77
C ASN A 703 2.25 9.79 -24.55
N LEU A 704 3.28 9.05 -24.17
CA LEU A 704 4.57 9.06 -24.88
C LEU A 704 4.44 8.57 -26.32
N LEU A 705 3.63 7.53 -26.58
CA LEU A 705 3.37 7.06 -27.95
C LEU A 705 2.49 8.03 -28.77
N ALA A 706 1.61 8.77 -28.09
CA ALA A 706 0.78 9.77 -28.76
C ALA A 706 1.56 11.05 -29.14
N HIS A 707 2.55 11.42 -28.32
CA HIS A 707 3.23 12.71 -28.42
C HIS A 707 4.69 12.64 -28.90
N THR A 708 5.26 11.43 -29.06
CA THR A 708 6.65 11.24 -29.51
C THR A 708 6.79 10.13 -30.56
N ARG A 709 8.02 9.93 -31.07
CA ARG A 709 8.45 8.78 -31.87
C ARG A 709 9.73 8.17 -31.28
N LEU A 710 9.90 8.30 -29.97
CA LEU A 710 11.07 7.79 -29.26
C LEU A 710 11.09 6.26 -29.15
N PHE A 711 9.91 5.65 -29.16
CA PHE A 711 9.72 4.24 -28.85
C PHE A 711 9.16 3.46 -30.03
N LYS A 712 9.57 2.21 -30.15
CA LYS A 712 9.13 1.31 -31.24
C LYS A 712 7.98 0.40 -30.84
N ALA A 713 7.70 0.32 -29.52
CA ALA A 713 6.56 -0.39 -28.96
C ALA A 713 6.24 0.12 -27.57
N GLY A 714 4.99 -0.06 -27.14
CA GLY A 714 4.54 0.22 -25.79
C GLY A 714 3.86 -0.98 -25.12
N ILE A 715 4.03 -1.09 -23.78
CA ILE A 715 3.31 -2.04 -22.92
C ILE A 715 2.61 -1.26 -21.81
N ALA A 716 1.28 -1.21 -21.84
CA ALA A 716 0.46 -0.43 -20.93
C ALA A 716 -0.44 -1.33 -20.09
N ARG A 717 -0.16 -1.44 -18.77
CA ARG A 717 -0.89 -2.32 -17.86
C ARG A 717 -1.82 -1.55 -16.93
N SER A 718 -3.12 -1.89 -16.93
CA SER A 718 -4.17 -1.35 -16.03
C SER A 718 -4.16 0.18 -15.95
N GLY A 719 -4.15 0.87 -17.09
CA GLY A 719 -4.07 2.34 -17.17
C GLY A 719 -5.43 3.04 -17.20
N ALA A 720 -5.39 4.36 -17.00
CA ALA A 720 -6.53 5.25 -17.16
C ALA A 720 -6.24 6.26 -18.28
N TYR A 721 -6.84 6.11 -19.44
CA TYR A 721 -6.46 6.85 -20.66
C TYR A 721 -7.36 8.04 -20.97
N ASN A 722 -8.53 8.13 -20.33
CA ASN A 722 -9.46 9.25 -20.45
C ASN A 722 -9.77 9.81 -19.06
N ARG A 723 -9.24 10.99 -18.74
CA ARG A 723 -9.39 11.64 -17.43
C ARG A 723 -10.77 12.24 -17.20
N THR A 724 -11.57 12.41 -18.25
CA THR A 724 -12.97 12.83 -18.07
C THR A 724 -13.81 11.79 -17.32
N LEU A 725 -13.35 10.53 -17.25
CA LEU A 725 -13.94 9.48 -16.41
C LEU A 725 -13.54 9.57 -14.91
N THR A 726 -12.64 10.50 -14.57
CA THR A 726 -12.26 10.82 -13.18
C THR A 726 -12.38 12.32 -12.94
N PRO A 727 -13.60 12.92 -13.06
CA PRO A 727 -13.78 14.36 -13.18
C PRO A 727 -13.54 15.16 -11.89
N PHE A 728 -13.29 14.51 -10.76
CA PHE A 728 -13.04 15.15 -9.46
C PHE A 728 -11.60 14.92 -8.95
N GLY A 729 -10.62 14.98 -9.86
CA GLY A 729 -9.22 14.85 -9.52
C GLY A 729 -8.64 13.45 -9.78
N PHE A 730 -7.33 13.40 -9.89
CA PHE A 730 -6.53 12.17 -10.07
C PHE A 730 -5.06 12.48 -9.71
N GLN A 731 -4.36 11.52 -9.14
CA GLN A 731 -2.99 11.74 -8.64
C GLN A 731 -2.92 13.01 -7.79
N ALA A 732 -2.02 13.95 -8.09
CA ALA A 732 -1.92 15.24 -7.42
C ALA A 732 -2.85 16.32 -7.98
N GLU A 733 -3.64 16.05 -9.04
CA GLU A 733 -4.61 17.00 -9.56
C GLU A 733 -5.82 17.09 -8.63
N GLU A 734 -5.98 18.24 -7.99
CA GLU A 734 -7.08 18.52 -7.06
C GLU A 734 -8.25 19.23 -7.72
N ARG A 735 -8.00 19.97 -8.80
CA ARG A 735 -9.06 20.67 -9.56
C ARG A 735 -9.99 19.65 -10.22
N ASN A 736 -11.27 19.88 -10.16
CA ASN A 736 -12.22 19.07 -10.91
C ASN A 736 -12.22 19.44 -12.40
N TYR A 737 -12.84 18.59 -13.23
CA TYR A 737 -12.89 18.76 -14.68
C TYR A 737 -13.40 20.15 -15.11
N TRP A 738 -14.41 20.68 -14.45
CA TRP A 738 -15.00 21.98 -14.80
C TRP A 738 -14.12 23.17 -14.40
N GLN A 739 -13.22 22.99 -13.46
CA GLN A 739 -12.22 23.99 -13.05
C GLN A 739 -10.98 23.97 -13.97
N ALA A 740 -10.64 22.82 -14.55
CA ALA A 740 -9.39 22.64 -15.31
C ALA A 740 -9.62 21.81 -16.60
N GLN A 741 -10.66 22.10 -17.37
CA GLN A 741 -11.04 21.33 -18.56
C GLN A 741 -9.86 21.09 -19.50
N ASP A 742 -9.08 22.12 -19.77
CA ASP A 742 -7.91 22.08 -20.66
C ASP A 742 -6.87 21.04 -20.20
N VAL A 743 -6.60 20.96 -18.90
CA VAL A 743 -5.66 20.01 -18.30
C VAL A 743 -6.16 18.58 -18.53
N TYR A 744 -7.40 18.31 -18.18
CA TYR A 744 -8.02 17.00 -18.39
C TYR A 744 -8.01 16.56 -19.86
N GLN A 745 -8.28 17.50 -20.78
CA GLN A 745 -8.27 17.24 -22.22
C GLN A 745 -6.86 16.97 -22.73
N LYS A 746 -5.88 17.83 -22.38
CA LYS A 746 -4.49 17.73 -22.83
C LYS A 746 -3.79 16.50 -22.30
N MET A 747 -4.05 16.13 -21.05
CA MET A 747 -3.44 14.96 -20.42
C MET A 747 -4.01 13.63 -20.94
N SER A 748 -5.26 13.57 -21.41
CA SER A 748 -5.92 12.34 -21.81
C SER A 748 -5.38 11.80 -23.15
N PRO A 749 -4.56 10.74 -23.19
CA PRO A 749 -4.04 10.18 -24.44
C PRO A 749 -5.14 9.63 -25.35
N PHE A 750 -6.32 9.36 -24.81
CA PHE A 750 -7.50 8.98 -25.58
C PHE A 750 -7.84 10.03 -26.65
N ASN A 751 -7.69 11.32 -26.35
CA ASN A 751 -7.96 12.42 -27.29
C ASN A 751 -6.94 12.50 -28.42
N TYR A 752 -5.84 11.77 -28.33
CA TYR A 752 -4.73 11.74 -29.31
C TYR A 752 -4.49 10.32 -29.83
N ALA A 753 -5.49 9.43 -29.74
CA ALA A 753 -5.39 8.05 -30.20
C ALA A 753 -5.05 7.95 -31.70
N ASP A 754 -5.47 8.94 -32.52
CA ASP A 754 -5.14 9.09 -33.94
C ASP A 754 -3.63 9.30 -34.20
N ARG A 755 -2.89 9.77 -33.19
CA ARG A 755 -1.45 10.02 -33.23
C ARG A 755 -0.61 8.83 -32.82
N ILE A 756 -1.18 7.80 -32.21
CA ILE A 756 -0.48 6.57 -31.83
C ILE A 756 -0.23 5.74 -33.08
N LYS A 757 1.00 5.81 -33.60
CA LYS A 757 1.44 5.06 -34.78
C LYS A 757 2.29 3.86 -34.45
N ASP A 758 3.01 3.91 -33.33
CA ASP A 758 3.80 2.80 -32.84
C ASP A 758 2.94 1.80 -32.07
N PRO A 759 3.25 0.49 -32.15
CA PRO A 759 2.42 -0.57 -31.59
C PRO A 759 2.27 -0.46 -30.06
N ILE A 760 1.06 -0.69 -29.54
CA ILE A 760 0.76 -0.67 -28.11
C ILE A 760 0.02 -1.93 -27.66
N LEU A 761 0.57 -2.60 -26.63
CA LEU A 761 -0.05 -3.73 -25.93
C LEU A 761 -0.74 -3.24 -24.67
N PHE A 762 -2.04 -3.45 -24.58
CA PHE A 762 -2.83 -3.23 -23.38
C PHE A 762 -3.04 -4.54 -22.63
N ILE A 763 -2.77 -4.57 -21.32
CA ILE A 763 -3.08 -5.70 -20.43
C ILE A 763 -3.87 -5.16 -19.25
N HIS A 764 -5.01 -5.78 -18.90
CA HIS A 764 -5.88 -5.25 -17.84
C HIS A 764 -6.58 -6.38 -17.08
N GLY A 765 -6.68 -6.26 -15.76
CA GLY A 765 -7.48 -7.15 -14.93
C GLY A 765 -8.97 -6.84 -15.07
N VAL A 766 -9.79 -7.84 -15.36
CA VAL A 766 -11.25 -7.67 -15.57
C VAL A 766 -11.95 -7.16 -14.30
N ASP A 767 -11.40 -7.50 -13.14
CA ASP A 767 -11.93 -7.12 -11.82
C ASP A 767 -11.13 -5.94 -11.20
N ASP A 768 -10.50 -5.10 -12.02
CA ASP A 768 -9.80 -3.92 -11.53
C ASP A 768 -10.78 -2.98 -10.81
N ASN A 769 -10.56 -2.79 -9.51
CA ASN A 769 -11.36 -1.94 -8.63
C ASN A 769 -10.61 -0.69 -8.17
N ASN A 770 -9.44 -0.41 -8.72
CA ASN A 770 -8.74 0.82 -8.42
C ASN A 770 -9.45 2.02 -9.06
N SER A 771 -9.63 3.08 -8.29
CA SER A 771 -10.35 4.27 -8.74
C SER A 771 -9.67 4.90 -9.98
N GLY A 772 -10.42 5.02 -11.06
CA GLY A 772 -9.98 5.64 -12.32
C GLY A 772 -9.37 4.68 -13.34
N THR A 773 -8.89 3.50 -12.96
CA THR A 773 -8.30 2.50 -13.87
C THR A 773 -9.26 1.37 -14.19
N PHE A 774 -10.55 1.68 -14.38
CA PHE A 774 -11.55 0.68 -14.71
C PHE A 774 -11.24 -0.01 -16.05
N PRO A 775 -11.61 -1.30 -16.25
CA PRO A 775 -11.34 -2.04 -17.48
C PRO A 775 -11.79 -1.33 -18.75
N ILE A 776 -12.90 -0.58 -18.68
CA ILE A 776 -13.41 0.23 -19.80
C ILE A 776 -12.39 1.23 -20.36
N GLN A 777 -11.44 1.69 -19.55
CA GLN A 777 -10.37 2.58 -19.99
C GLN A 777 -9.51 1.93 -21.09
N SER A 778 -9.04 0.69 -20.84
CA SER A 778 -8.26 -0.07 -21.83
C SER A 778 -9.11 -0.52 -23.01
N GLU A 779 -10.35 -0.96 -22.81
CA GLU A 779 -11.25 -1.36 -23.88
C GLU A 779 -11.52 -0.23 -24.86
N ARG A 780 -11.82 0.98 -24.35
CA ARG A 780 -12.11 2.15 -25.19
C ARG A 780 -10.86 2.69 -25.88
N MET A 781 -9.71 2.69 -25.19
CA MET A 781 -8.44 3.10 -25.78
C MET A 781 -8.01 2.15 -26.90
N PHE A 782 -8.10 0.83 -26.69
CA PHE A 782 -7.87 -0.18 -27.73
C PHE A 782 -8.79 0.03 -28.93
N ALA A 783 -10.11 0.21 -28.68
CA ALA A 783 -11.08 0.43 -29.75
C ALA A 783 -10.75 1.69 -30.56
N ALA A 784 -10.35 2.78 -29.91
CA ALA A 784 -9.95 4.01 -30.58
C ALA A 784 -8.71 3.83 -31.45
N VAL A 785 -7.62 3.27 -30.90
CA VAL A 785 -6.38 3.03 -31.66
C VAL A 785 -6.64 2.12 -32.86
N LYS A 786 -7.36 1.01 -32.65
CA LYS A 786 -7.73 0.07 -33.71
C LYS A 786 -8.60 0.74 -34.78
N GLY A 787 -9.65 1.46 -34.37
CA GLY A 787 -10.58 2.14 -35.30
C GLY A 787 -9.92 3.23 -36.13
N LEU A 788 -8.84 3.83 -35.64
CA LEU A 788 -8.04 4.84 -36.31
C LEU A 788 -6.86 4.25 -37.11
N GLY A 789 -6.81 2.92 -37.27
CA GLY A 789 -5.81 2.20 -38.07
C GLY A 789 -4.45 1.99 -37.36
N GLY A 790 -4.36 2.24 -36.08
CA GLY A 790 -3.17 1.97 -35.27
C GLY A 790 -3.01 0.48 -34.93
N THR A 791 -1.77 0.07 -34.66
CA THR A 791 -1.47 -1.31 -34.24
C THR A 791 -1.61 -1.45 -32.73
N SER A 792 -2.56 -2.28 -32.29
CA SER A 792 -2.79 -2.51 -30.86
C SER A 792 -3.26 -3.92 -30.57
N ARG A 793 -2.95 -4.40 -29.34
CA ARG A 793 -3.41 -5.68 -28.79
C ARG A 793 -4.01 -5.44 -27.42
N LEU A 794 -5.10 -6.10 -27.07
CA LEU A 794 -5.75 -6.02 -25.76
C LEU A 794 -5.82 -7.41 -25.14
N VAL A 795 -5.33 -7.54 -23.94
CA VAL A 795 -5.36 -8.76 -23.12
C VAL A 795 -6.13 -8.46 -21.84
N MET A 796 -7.29 -9.10 -21.67
CA MET A 796 -8.14 -8.96 -20.49
C MET A 796 -7.96 -10.20 -19.61
N LEU A 797 -7.43 -10.01 -18.39
CA LEU A 797 -7.12 -11.09 -17.46
C LEU A 797 -8.32 -11.37 -16.55
N PRO A 798 -9.00 -12.53 -16.67
CA PRO A 798 -10.17 -12.84 -15.86
C PRO A 798 -9.86 -12.90 -14.36
N ASN A 799 -10.76 -12.41 -13.53
CA ASN A 799 -10.70 -12.40 -12.06
C ASN A 799 -9.49 -11.65 -11.46
N GLU A 800 -8.68 -10.98 -12.28
CA GLU A 800 -7.58 -10.16 -11.80
C GLU A 800 -8.03 -8.74 -11.48
N SER A 801 -7.51 -8.22 -10.36
CA SER A 801 -7.72 -6.84 -9.93
C SER A 801 -6.66 -5.91 -10.54
N HIS A 802 -6.43 -4.74 -9.91
CA HIS A 802 -5.39 -3.80 -10.34
C HIS A 802 -3.99 -4.41 -10.31
N GLY A 803 -3.69 -5.28 -9.35
CA GLY A 803 -2.49 -6.12 -9.30
C GLY A 803 -2.83 -7.58 -9.61
N TYR A 804 -2.15 -8.18 -10.60
CA TYR A 804 -2.40 -9.56 -11.03
C TYR A 804 -1.75 -10.55 -10.05
N ARG A 805 -2.44 -11.63 -9.71
CA ARG A 805 -2.05 -12.56 -8.65
C ARG A 805 -1.91 -14.01 -9.11
N ALA A 806 -2.79 -14.48 -10.03
CA ALA A 806 -2.74 -15.85 -10.47
C ALA A 806 -1.47 -16.14 -11.28
N ARG A 807 -0.82 -17.28 -11.01
CA ARG A 807 0.37 -17.71 -11.74
C ARG A 807 0.09 -17.75 -13.25
N GLU A 808 -1.04 -18.29 -13.67
CA GLU A 808 -1.44 -18.38 -15.08
C GLU A 808 -1.62 -17.00 -15.72
N SER A 809 -2.21 -16.05 -15.02
CA SER A 809 -2.37 -14.66 -15.49
C SER A 809 -1.01 -13.98 -15.65
N ILE A 810 -0.11 -14.16 -14.69
CA ILE A 810 1.24 -13.58 -14.72
C ILE A 810 2.08 -14.22 -15.83
N MET A 811 2.01 -15.54 -16.02
CA MET A 811 2.66 -16.21 -17.12
C MET A 811 2.14 -15.72 -18.48
N THR A 812 0.82 -15.55 -18.62
CA THR A 812 0.21 -15.00 -19.84
C THR A 812 0.65 -13.55 -20.08
N MET A 813 0.64 -12.71 -19.04
CA MET A 813 1.13 -11.33 -19.13
C MET A 813 2.57 -11.27 -19.65
N LEU A 814 3.45 -12.14 -19.15
CA LEU A 814 4.84 -12.21 -19.60
C LEU A 814 4.96 -12.77 -21.02
N ALA A 815 4.20 -13.82 -21.38
CA ALA A 815 4.20 -14.38 -22.73
C ALA A 815 3.73 -13.36 -23.76
N GLU A 816 2.67 -12.63 -23.49
CA GLU A 816 2.15 -11.56 -24.35
C GLU A 816 3.16 -10.41 -24.48
N SER A 817 3.84 -10.06 -23.38
CA SER A 817 4.88 -9.03 -23.41
C SER A 817 6.14 -9.49 -24.15
N GLU A 818 6.54 -10.75 -23.99
CA GLU A 818 7.67 -11.35 -24.70
C GLU A 818 7.44 -11.36 -26.21
N ASP A 819 6.32 -11.93 -26.67
CA ASP A 819 5.97 -11.96 -28.09
C ASP A 819 5.87 -10.55 -28.69
N TRP A 820 5.30 -9.58 -27.92
CA TRP A 820 5.20 -8.20 -28.35
C TRP A 820 6.56 -7.55 -28.56
N LEU A 821 7.46 -7.73 -27.61
CA LEU A 821 8.83 -7.19 -27.70
C LEU A 821 9.63 -7.91 -28.79
N ASP A 822 9.54 -9.23 -28.92
CA ASP A 822 10.23 -9.99 -29.97
C ASP A 822 9.72 -9.59 -31.38
N GLN A 823 8.42 -9.34 -31.53
CA GLN A 823 7.83 -8.89 -32.80
C GLN A 823 8.33 -7.50 -33.24
N TRP A 824 8.46 -6.55 -32.29
CA TRP A 824 8.69 -5.15 -32.61
C TRP A 824 10.12 -4.67 -32.37
N LEU A 825 10.89 -5.35 -31.54
CA LEU A 825 12.29 -5.03 -31.18
C LEU A 825 13.26 -6.15 -31.53
N GLY A 826 12.80 -7.34 -31.93
CA GLY A 826 13.66 -8.47 -32.30
C GLY A 826 14.51 -8.19 -33.56
N ALA A 827 15.51 -9.01 -33.81
CA ALA A 827 16.42 -8.86 -34.93
C ALA A 827 15.72 -8.85 -36.32
N GLU A 828 14.53 -9.45 -36.42
CA GLU A 828 13.70 -9.50 -37.65
C GLU A 828 12.69 -8.34 -37.78
N ALA A 829 12.60 -7.46 -36.74
CA ALA A 829 11.59 -6.39 -36.72
C ALA A 829 11.72 -5.38 -37.88
N GLY A 830 12.93 -5.16 -38.39
CA GLY A 830 13.20 -4.28 -39.53
C GLY A 830 12.72 -4.80 -40.89
N LYS A 831 12.39 -6.10 -41.02
CA LYS A 831 11.99 -6.73 -42.26
C LYS A 831 10.46 -6.72 -42.49
N LYS A 832 9.68 -6.41 -41.48
CA LYS A 832 8.19 -6.42 -41.49
C LYS A 832 7.55 -5.02 -41.55
N ARG A 833 8.34 -3.96 -41.62
CA ARG A 833 7.83 -2.55 -41.76
C ARG A 833 7.72 -2.11 -43.19
#